data_e1ee8f501132931c3a60a277b64065c5
#
_entry.id   e1ee8f501132931c3a60a277b64065c5
#
_cell.length_a   1.000
_cell.length_b   1.000
_cell.length_c   1.000
_cell.angle_alpha   90.00
_cell.angle_beta   90.00
_cell.angle_gamma   90.00
#
_symmetry.space_group_name_H-M   'P 1'
#
loop_
_entity.id
_entity.type
_entity.pdbx_description
1 polymer ?
#
loop_
_entity_poly.entity_id
_entity_poly.type
_entity_poly.pdbx_seq_one_letter_code
_entity_poly.pdbx_strand_id
1 'polypeptide(L)'
;FHSQKEIYDHLEDQTFSYSGPTSMGKSLLMRIFMKDKILNGFTGNFAILVPTKALITEISSNIVNEDLKNDLSTHNYKVVTSGNSLFLKQNDLNYIMVVTPERMLYMLMSYPNISIDYLFIDEAHKISEADGRSAFYYKVTDMLIQRNRKPKIILASPNIPNPQVYLEALPYNQNASVSYLRTSFTPVSQMKYYLDILNHKFYAFNERATSPDESFFEISGISQHATCFSLIQAIINKDTTKSNIIYCSGRERAVDLARQYAASLPYLNDKKLNALAKEVEDEIHGSYYLADLIKKGVAYHVGYLPLHIRTTIEENYREKNIKTIFCTSTLIEGVNLPADNLFILSYRNGQPNMSPVEFRNLIGRVGRIEYNLYGNVFIIRYSESQSEKKIKELLEKDIPEQKISITSGLNETEKNYIVNQLKNGSTEFTQLSNQNSESYDLMRKVGLILVRDITKDRNSVVRKSFNDYLDNDGISLIKHNFLNTNDDKPKPDDDINVSLDQTQNLIIAIKGGLTYPALKNGKVDYNDLLSFLNKLSRIFRWDMYEKDTVGSNRLRYYAVLLTQWMDGYGLSQIMQQAIDWNKNNYGSVKIHGQLVPYNNSQDHQNIVIGDALGIIENVILFSISNYFLLFSTEYKELVTAGSAFDNDWYEYVEFGSTNPLTIFFQRNGITRDTSDYIRRHHEYYIQTKNGYRLKSDVLSCGKESVEKELKEIQYNVPELFV
;
A
#
# COMPACT_ATOMS: atom_id res chain seq x y z
N PHE A 1 5.46 4.64 29.50
CA PHE A 1 4.17 5.25 29.90
C PHE A 1 4.20 6.78 29.89
N HIS A 2 5.28 7.46 30.35
CA HIS A 2 5.30 8.93 30.42
C HIS A 2 5.13 9.58 29.04
N SER A 3 5.98 9.21 28.06
CA SER A 3 5.89 9.73 26.68
C SER A 3 4.58 9.36 25.97
N GLN A 4 4.02 8.17 26.27
CA GLN A 4 2.72 7.76 25.73
C GLN A 4 1.59 8.63 26.28
N LYS A 5 1.62 8.94 27.59
CA LYS A 5 0.65 9.83 28.22
C LYS A 5 0.74 11.24 27.64
N GLU A 6 1.96 11.77 27.53
CA GLU A 6 2.20 13.09 26.96
C GLU A 6 1.66 13.19 25.52
N ILE A 7 1.89 12.18 24.67
CA ILE A 7 1.29 12.13 23.32
C ILE A 7 -0.24 12.10 23.41
N TYR A 8 -0.79 11.24 24.27
CA TYR A 8 -2.23 11.07 24.40
C TYR A 8 -2.92 12.39 24.79
N ASP A 9 -2.33 13.14 25.71
CA ASP A 9 -2.85 14.43 26.17
C ASP A 9 -2.91 15.49 25.04
N HIS A 10 -2.05 15.37 24.01
CA HIS A 10 -2.03 16.26 22.85
C HIS A 10 -2.90 15.79 21.65
N LEU A 11 -3.50 14.59 21.70
CA LEU A 11 -4.37 14.12 20.61
C LEU A 11 -5.67 14.94 20.44
N GLU A 12 -5.96 15.81 21.39
CA GLU A 12 -7.06 16.79 21.33
C GLU A 12 -6.68 18.12 20.67
N ASP A 13 -5.42 18.37 20.42
CA ASP A 13 -4.98 19.61 19.79
C ASP A 13 -5.54 19.73 18.35
N GLN A 14 -5.69 20.95 17.87
CA GLN A 14 -6.17 21.20 16.50
C GLN A 14 -5.24 20.61 15.46
N THR A 15 -3.92 20.73 15.70
CA THR A 15 -2.88 20.09 14.89
C THR A 15 -1.76 19.60 15.81
N PHE A 16 -1.38 18.35 15.64
CA PHE A 16 -0.30 17.76 16.44
C PHE A 16 0.56 16.84 15.60
N SER A 17 1.87 16.96 15.71
CA SER A 17 2.83 16.06 15.04
C SER A 17 3.76 15.44 16.07
N TYR A 18 3.89 14.12 16.03
CA TYR A 18 4.82 13.46 16.93
C TYR A 18 5.67 12.40 16.22
N SER A 19 6.89 12.25 16.72
CA SER A 19 7.80 11.22 16.26
C SER A 19 8.31 10.37 17.41
N GLY A 20 8.44 9.08 17.14
CA GLY A 20 8.95 8.13 18.10
C GLY A 20 9.26 6.78 17.48
N PRO A 21 10.01 5.92 18.20
CA PRO A 21 10.36 4.58 17.74
C PRO A 21 9.13 3.75 17.34
N THR A 22 9.31 2.81 16.42
CA THR A 22 8.22 1.92 15.96
C THR A 22 7.62 1.09 17.10
N SER A 23 8.42 0.71 18.10
CA SER A 23 8.01 -0.06 19.29
C SER A 23 7.22 0.73 20.34
N MET A 24 6.98 2.04 20.13
CA MET A 24 6.29 2.90 21.11
C MET A 24 4.77 2.72 21.13
N GLY A 25 4.18 2.05 20.15
CA GLY A 25 2.73 1.85 20.07
C GLY A 25 1.96 3.06 19.54
N LYS A 26 2.50 3.78 18.55
CA LYS A 26 1.88 4.97 17.94
C LYS A 26 0.44 4.72 17.47
N SER A 27 0.24 3.70 16.64
CA SER A 27 -1.08 3.34 16.11
C SER A 27 -2.02 2.82 17.21
N LEU A 28 -1.49 2.18 18.26
CA LEU A 28 -2.25 1.79 19.45
C LEU A 28 -2.81 3.00 20.20
N LEU A 29 -2.01 4.06 20.40
CA LEU A 29 -2.46 5.28 21.06
C LEU A 29 -3.61 5.95 20.31
N MET A 30 -3.55 6.01 18.98
CA MET A 30 -4.66 6.51 18.16
C MET A 30 -5.94 5.68 18.36
N ARG A 31 -5.83 4.34 18.38
CA ARG A 31 -6.97 3.43 18.56
C ARG A 31 -7.57 3.57 19.96
N ILE A 32 -6.75 3.64 21.00
CA ILE A 32 -7.20 3.87 22.39
C ILE A 32 -7.95 5.21 22.49
N PHE A 33 -7.39 6.27 21.91
CA PHE A 33 -8.03 7.59 21.91
C PHE A 33 -9.41 7.56 21.23
N MET A 34 -9.52 6.95 20.04
CA MET A 34 -10.81 6.79 19.34
C MET A 34 -11.81 6.02 20.19
N LYS A 35 -11.37 4.90 20.77
CA LYS A 35 -12.20 4.07 21.66
C LYS A 35 -12.74 4.89 22.82
N ASP A 36 -11.87 5.61 23.52
CA ASP A 36 -12.27 6.45 24.66
C ASP A 36 -13.27 7.53 24.23
N LYS A 37 -13.06 8.16 23.07
CA LYS A 37 -14.01 9.13 22.53
C LYS A 37 -15.39 8.54 22.26
N ILE A 38 -15.44 7.42 21.58
CA ILE A 38 -16.68 6.73 21.21
C ILE A 38 -17.44 6.27 22.44
N LEU A 39 -16.76 5.64 23.40
CA LEU A 39 -17.37 5.17 24.63
C LEU A 39 -17.88 6.33 25.53
N ASN A 40 -17.29 7.52 25.42
CA ASN A 40 -17.75 8.74 26.06
C ASN A 40 -18.81 9.51 25.27
N GLY A 41 -19.42 8.90 24.25
CA GLY A 41 -20.56 9.45 23.51
C GLY A 41 -20.20 10.45 22.40
N PHE A 42 -18.96 10.47 21.92
CA PHE A 42 -18.61 11.27 20.75
C PHE A 42 -19.35 10.77 19.51
N THR A 43 -19.95 11.69 18.78
CA THR A 43 -20.63 11.43 17.50
C THR A 43 -19.96 12.23 16.40
N GLY A 44 -19.14 11.60 15.60
CA GLY A 44 -18.40 12.22 14.51
C GLY A 44 -17.49 11.21 13.81
N ASN A 45 -16.85 11.62 12.72
CA ASN A 45 -16.12 10.72 11.86
C ASN A 45 -14.62 10.78 12.12
N PHE A 46 -14.00 9.62 12.19
CA PHE A 46 -12.56 9.44 12.24
C PHE A 46 -12.04 8.96 10.87
N ALA A 47 -10.88 9.45 10.47
CA ALA A 47 -10.14 8.91 9.32
C ALA A 47 -8.71 8.62 9.75
N ILE A 48 -8.21 7.44 9.34
CA ILE A 48 -6.82 7.00 9.53
C ILE A 48 -6.24 6.78 8.14
N LEU A 49 -5.27 7.61 7.75
CA LEU A 49 -4.51 7.42 6.53
C LEU A 49 -3.30 6.55 6.80
N VAL A 50 -3.19 5.48 6.02
CA VAL A 50 -2.08 4.53 6.10
C VAL A 50 -1.47 4.28 4.73
N PRO A 51 -0.16 3.98 4.63
CA PRO A 51 0.50 3.84 3.32
C PRO A 51 0.17 2.55 2.57
N THR A 52 -0.35 1.50 3.24
CA THR A 52 -0.50 0.18 2.60
C THR A 52 -1.83 -0.50 2.90
N LYS A 53 -2.27 -1.38 1.97
CA LYS A 53 -3.46 -2.22 2.17
C LYS A 53 -3.31 -3.16 3.40
N ALA A 54 -2.10 -3.62 3.68
CA ALA A 54 -1.83 -4.47 4.85
C ALA A 54 -2.14 -3.75 6.16
N LEU A 55 -1.74 -2.47 6.30
CA LEU A 55 -2.07 -1.65 7.46
C LEU A 55 -3.57 -1.36 7.56
N ILE A 56 -4.27 -1.19 6.42
CA ILE A 56 -5.74 -1.07 6.45
C ILE A 56 -6.34 -2.30 7.14
N THR A 57 -5.95 -3.49 6.70
CA THR A 57 -6.47 -4.75 7.26
C THR A 57 -6.11 -4.90 8.73
N GLU A 58 -4.84 -4.67 9.11
CA GLU A 58 -4.40 -4.78 10.50
C GLU A 58 -5.16 -3.82 11.42
N ILE A 59 -5.22 -2.53 11.08
CA ILE A 59 -5.86 -1.53 11.93
C ILE A 59 -7.37 -1.73 11.99
N SER A 60 -8.02 -2.03 10.85
CA SER A 60 -9.48 -2.27 10.83
C SER A 60 -9.86 -3.52 11.59
N SER A 61 -9.11 -4.62 11.46
CA SER A 61 -9.33 -5.86 12.21
C SER A 61 -9.17 -5.63 13.72
N ASN A 62 -8.14 -4.91 14.14
CA ASN A 62 -7.94 -4.58 15.56
C ASN A 62 -9.10 -3.71 16.11
N ILE A 63 -9.58 -2.73 15.35
CA ILE A 63 -10.73 -1.90 15.78
C ILE A 63 -11.99 -2.77 15.92
N VAL A 64 -12.27 -3.62 14.95
CA VAL A 64 -13.49 -4.43 14.91
C VAL A 64 -13.47 -5.56 15.94
N ASN A 65 -12.34 -6.26 16.10
CA ASN A 65 -12.28 -7.47 16.92
C ASN A 65 -11.84 -7.22 18.37
N GLU A 66 -10.99 -6.20 18.60
CA GLU A 66 -10.37 -5.97 19.90
C GLU A 66 -10.89 -4.70 20.58
N ASP A 67 -10.83 -3.55 19.87
CA ASP A 67 -11.07 -2.26 20.50
C ASP A 67 -12.57 -1.97 20.72
N LEU A 68 -13.40 -2.16 19.71
CA LEU A 68 -14.80 -1.72 19.67
C LEU A 68 -15.80 -2.85 19.36
N LYS A 69 -15.39 -4.07 19.34
CA LYS A 69 -16.14 -5.29 19.00
C LYS A 69 -17.68 -5.13 19.03
N ASN A 70 -18.27 -5.08 20.24
CA ASN A 70 -19.72 -4.94 20.42
C ASN A 70 -20.18 -3.48 20.49
N ASP A 71 -19.25 -2.53 20.58
CA ASP A 71 -19.56 -1.11 20.77
C ASP A 71 -19.82 -0.38 19.45
N LEU A 72 -19.34 -0.93 18.30
CA LEU A 72 -19.57 -0.32 16.99
C LEU A 72 -21.06 -0.10 16.71
N SER A 73 -21.87 -1.15 16.83
CA SER A 73 -23.31 -1.07 16.57
C SER A 73 -24.05 -0.26 17.65
N THR A 74 -23.64 -0.39 18.91
CA THR A 74 -24.27 0.33 20.07
C THR A 74 -24.10 1.85 19.93
N HIS A 75 -22.99 2.30 19.35
CA HIS A 75 -22.67 3.73 19.16
C HIS A 75 -22.88 4.20 17.72
N ASN A 76 -23.54 3.41 16.86
CA ASN A 76 -23.81 3.70 15.45
C ASN A 76 -22.56 4.01 14.63
N TYR A 77 -21.45 3.28 14.88
CA TYR A 77 -20.24 3.37 14.08
C TYR A 77 -20.09 2.25 13.08
N LYS A 78 -19.50 2.57 11.95
CA LYS A 78 -19.07 1.59 10.92
C LYS A 78 -17.61 1.80 10.55
N VAL A 79 -16.86 0.73 10.48
CA VAL A 79 -15.50 0.74 9.93
C VAL A 79 -15.56 0.61 8.41
N VAL A 80 -14.93 1.54 7.71
CA VAL A 80 -14.94 1.66 6.25
C VAL A 80 -13.51 1.61 5.72
N THR A 81 -13.23 0.66 4.82
CA THR A 81 -11.91 0.45 4.23
C THR A 81 -11.86 0.70 2.71
N SER A 82 -13.02 0.99 2.09
CA SER A 82 -13.13 1.26 0.66
C SER A 82 -14.10 2.41 0.37
N GLY A 83 -13.87 3.11 -0.76
CA GLY A 83 -14.72 4.24 -1.17
C GLY A 83 -16.10 3.89 -1.69
N ASN A 84 -16.36 2.61 -2.01
CA ASN A 84 -17.65 2.12 -2.54
C ASN A 84 -18.57 1.55 -1.47
N SER A 85 -18.36 1.89 -0.22
CA SER A 85 -19.23 1.43 0.86
C SER A 85 -20.64 2.00 0.70
N LEU A 86 -21.65 1.12 0.68
CA LEU A 86 -23.06 1.49 0.67
C LEU A 86 -23.45 2.34 1.89
N PHE A 87 -22.68 2.25 2.96
CA PHE A 87 -22.93 2.94 4.22
C PHE A 87 -22.71 4.45 4.14
N LEU A 88 -21.78 4.94 3.30
CA LEU A 88 -21.45 6.37 3.18
C LEU A 88 -22.61 7.26 2.71
N LYS A 89 -23.73 6.66 2.34
CA LYS A 89 -24.98 7.35 1.96
C LYS A 89 -25.99 7.47 3.11
N GLN A 90 -25.70 6.87 4.28
CA GLN A 90 -26.63 6.85 5.42
C GLN A 90 -26.29 7.98 6.36
N ASN A 91 -27.24 8.88 6.61
CA ASN A 91 -27.05 10.08 7.43
C ASN A 91 -27.00 9.82 8.94
N ASP A 92 -27.42 8.63 9.41
CA ASP A 92 -27.55 8.30 10.83
C ASP A 92 -26.35 7.50 11.38
N LEU A 93 -25.31 7.29 10.58
CA LEU A 93 -24.12 6.54 10.97
C LEU A 93 -22.89 7.46 11.10
N ASN A 94 -22.02 7.12 12.03
CA ASN A 94 -20.68 7.66 12.13
C ASN A 94 -19.66 6.66 11.54
N TYR A 95 -18.54 7.16 11.05
CA TYR A 95 -17.57 6.34 10.32
C TYR A 95 -16.18 6.39 10.95
N ILE A 96 -15.55 5.23 10.98
CA ILE A 96 -14.10 5.08 11.18
C ILE A 96 -13.53 4.63 9.83
N MET A 97 -12.90 5.55 9.11
CA MET A 97 -12.34 5.30 7.79
C MET A 97 -10.87 4.92 7.91
N VAL A 98 -10.50 3.72 7.52
CA VAL A 98 -9.10 3.27 7.48
C VAL A 98 -8.74 3.05 6.01
N VAL A 99 -8.01 3.99 5.42
CA VAL A 99 -7.81 4.03 3.96
C VAL A 99 -6.43 4.56 3.58
N THR A 100 -6.00 4.31 2.34
CA THR A 100 -4.83 5.00 1.78
C THR A 100 -5.17 6.45 1.38
N PRO A 101 -4.17 7.34 1.29
CA PRO A 101 -4.42 8.72 0.88
C PRO A 101 -5.05 8.83 -0.53
N GLU A 102 -4.71 7.93 -1.45
CA GLU A 102 -5.32 7.85 -2.78
C GLU A 102 -6.82 7.54 -2.68
N ARG A 103 -7.18 6.52 -1.91
CA ARG A 103 -8.59 6.16 -1.67
C ARG A 103 -9.36 7.27 -0.98
N MET A 104 -8.74 7.93 0.01
CA MET A 104 -9.35 9.05 0.71
C MET A 104 -9.65 10.21 -0.24
N LEU A 105 -8.73 10.54 -1.15
CA LEU A 105 -8.95 11.58 -2.16
C LEU A 105 -10.22 11.28 -2.98
N TYR A 106 -10.35 10.08 -3.53
CA TYR A 106 -11.52 9.70 -4.32
C TYR A 106 -12.82 9.66 -3.49
N MET A 107 -12.74 9.25 -2.21
CA MET A 107 -13.89 9.33 -1.30
C MET A 107 -14.32 10.78 -1.09
N LEU A 108 -13.40 11.70 -0.89
CA LEU A 108 -13.69 13.12 -0.70
C LEU A 108 -14.28 13.78 -1.96
N MET A 109 -13.86 13.34 -3.15
CA MET A 109 -14.43 13.78 -4.43
C MET A 109 -15.85 13.22 -4.64
N SER A 110 -16.03 11.91 -4.37
CA SER A 110 -17.33 11.24 -4.55
C SER A 110 -18.39 11.63 -3.52
N TYR A 111 -17.96 12.00 -2.32
CA TYR A 111 -18.83 12.40 -1.19
C TYR A 111 -18.41 13.78 -0.64
N PRO A 112 -18.70 14.88 -1.37
CA PRO A 112 -18.25 16.22 -0.97
C PRO A 112 -18.75 16.68 0.40
N ASN A 113 -19.89 16.15 0.84
CA ASN A 113 -20.54 16.54 2.11
C ASN A 113 -20.06 15.73 3.32
N ILE A 114 -19.23 14.69 3.14
CA ILE A 114 -18.72 13.91 4.27
C ILE A 114 -17.82 14.77 5.13
N SER A 115 -18.09 14.85 6.43
CA SER A 115 -17.23 15.56 7.39
C SER A 115 -16.26 14.57 8.06
N ILE A 116 -15.06 15.02 8.34
CA ILE A 116 -14.08 14.31 9.16
C ILE A 116 -13.77 15.18 10.36
N ASP A 117 -13.85 14.63 11.56
CA ASP A 117 -13.58 15.34 12.81
C ASP A 117 -12.14 15.14 13.29
N TYR A 118 -11.63 13.93 13.11
CA TYR A 118 -10.24 13.58 13.42
C TYR A 118 -9.60 12.92 12.21
N LEU A 119 -8.49 13.46 11.75
CA LEU A 119 -7.64 12.88 10.72
C LEU A 119 -6.32 12.43 11.34
N PHE A 120 -6.12 11.14 11.41
CA PHE A 120 -4.85 10.54 11.79
C PHE A 120 -4.05 10.17 10.53
N ILE A 121 -2.79 10.60 10.48
CA ILE A 121 -1.86 10.20 9.42
C ILE A 121 -0.78 9.34 10.07
N ASP A 122 -0.89 8.03 9.90
CA ASP A 122 0.15 7.11 10.34
C ASP A 122 1.27 7.02 9.30
N GLU A 123 2.49 6.82 9.74
CA GLU A 123 3.71 6.85 8.90
C GLU A 123 3.86 8.18 8.12
N ALA A 124 3.66 9.32 8.80
CA ALA A 124 3.68 10.66 8.21
C ALA A 124 5.00 11.01 7.49
N HIS A 125 6.10 10.27 7.73
CA HIS A 125 7.36 10.45 6.97
C HIS A 125 7.19 10.23 5.45
N LYS A 126 6.13 9.55 5.02
CA LYS A 126 5.77 9.40 3.60
C LYS A 126 5.49 10.74 2.90
N ILE A 127 5.18 11.79 3.64
CA ILE A 127 5.03 13.17 3.12
C ILE A 127 6.38 13.74 2.64
N SER A 128 7.49 13.21 3.15
CA SER A 128 8.85 13.63 2.77
C SER A 128 9.46 12.80 1.64
N GLU A 129 8.84 11.68 1.24
CA GLU A 129 9.34 10.88 0.13
C GLU A 129 9.18 11.62 -1.20
N ALA A 130 10.24 11.64 -2.01
CA ALA A 130 10.25 12.34 -3.29
C ALA A 130 9.56 11.50 -4.39
N ASP A 131 8.37 11.01 -4.08
CA ASP A 131 7.50 10.27 -4.99
C ASP A 131 6.14 10.96 -5.13
N GLY A 132 5.36 10.54 -6.12
CA GLY A 132 4.05 11.12 -6.36
C GLY A 132 3.02 10.78 -5.27
N ARG A 133 3.26 9.83 -4.39
CA ARG A 133 2.34 9.48 -3.30
C ARG A 133 2.27 10.55 -2.22
N SER A 134 3.36 11.23 -1.97
CA SER A 134 3.42 12.35 -1.02
C SER A 134 2.40 13.45 -1.34
N ALA A 135 2.14 13.69 -2.63
CA ALA A 135 1.16 14.67 -3.09
C ALA A 135 -0.28 14.36 -2.66
N PHE A 136 -0.63 13.06 -2.50
CA PHE A 136 -1.97 12.68 -2.03
C PHE A 136 -2.21 13.04 -0.56
N TYR A 137 -1.22 12.84 0.31
CA TYR A 137 -1.32 13.25 1.71
C TYR A 137 -1.58 14.75 1.82
N TYR A 138 -0.81 15.54 1.07
CA TYR A 138 -1.03 16.99 1.00
C TYR A 138 -2.42 17.34 0.47
N LYS A 139 -2.83 16.72 -0.65
CA LYS A 139 -4.09 17.03 -1.30
C LYS A 139 -5.30 16.72 -0.44
N VAL A 140 -5.30 15.56 0.24
CA VAL A 140 -6.36 15.16 1.18
C VAL A 140 -6.46 16.15 2.33
N THR A 141 -5.33 16.52 2.94
CA THR A 141 -5.31 17.49 4.02
C THR A 141 -5.78 18.88 3.57
N ASP A 142 -5.33 19.34 2.39
CA ASP A 142 -5.75 20.59 1.79
C ASP A 142 -7.27 20.64 1.56
N MET A 143 -7.86 19.59 0.99
CA MET A 143 -9.31 19.51 0.77
C MET A 143 -10.11 19.56 2.08
N LEU A 144 -9.65 18.83 3.10
CA LEU A 144 -10.36 18.77 4.39
C LEU A 144 -10.29 20.10 5.16
N ILE A 145 -9.15 20.78 5.13
CA ILE A 145 -8.97 22.07 5.81
C ILE A 145 -9.82 23.16 5.17
N GLN A 146 -10.16 23.04 3.88
CA GLN A 146 -11.00 24.01 3.18
C GLN A 146 -12.50 23.83 3.42
N ARG A 147 -12.90 22.72 4.07
CA ARG A 147 -14.29 22.50 4.45
C ARG A 147 -14.72 23.39 5.62
N ASN A 148 -16.02 23.62 5.73
CA ASN A 148 -16.58 24.43 6.84
C ASN A 148 -16.23 23.83 8.21
N ARG A 149 -16.29 22.51 8.33
CA ARG A 149 -15.88 21.75 9.52
C ARG A 149 -14.49 21.18 9.27
N LYS A 150 -13.49 21.78 9.91
CA LYS A 150 -12.09 21.38 9.77
C LYS A 150 -11.76 20.27 10.76
N PRO A 151 -11.07 19.19 10.34
CA PRO A 151 -10.66 18.13 11.24
C PRO A 151 -9.55 18.59 12.18
N LYS A 152 -9.43 17.92 13.31
CA LYS A 152 -8.17 17.87 14.06
C LYS A 152 -7.23 16.93 13.31
N ILE A 153 -5.97 17.34 13.12
CA ILE A 153 -5.00 16.61 12.31
C ILE A 153 -3.83 16.15 13.16
N ILE A 154 -3.67 14.86 13.26
CA ILE A 154 -2.63 14.21 14.04
C ILE A 154 -1.70 13.43 13.12
N LEU A 155 -0.40 13.74 13.15
CA LEU A 155 0.62 13.15 12.30
C LEU A 155 1.59 12.34 13.16
N ALA A 156 1.64 11.03 12.93
CA ALA A 156 2.54 10.11 13.60
C ALA A 156 3.65 9.67 12.65
N SER A 157 4.88 9.80 13.06
CA SER A 157 6.05 9.41 12.27
C SER A 157 7.00 8.48 13.06
N PRO A 158 7.86 7.72 12.38
CA PRO A 158 8.98 7.07 13.05
C PRO A 158 9.92 8.12 13.65
N ASN A 159 10.95 7.66 14.35
CA ASN A 159 11.88 8.56 15.04
C ASN A 159 12.64 9.47 14.06
N ILE A 160 12.07 10.63 13.75
CA ILE A 160 12.68 11.70 12.95
C ILE A 160 13.04 12.90 13.84
N PRO A 161 14.04 13.71 13.45
CA PRO A 161 14.51 14.82 14.32
C PRO A 161 13.54 16.01 14.39
N ASN A 162 12.76 16.26 13.35
CA ASN A 162 11.94 17.46 13.18
C ASN A 162 10.48 17.17 12.80
N PRO A 163 9.66 16.54 13.67
CA PRO A 163 8.26 16.19 13.33
C PRO A 163 7.38 17.39 13.01
N GLN A 164 7.73 18.60 13.47
CA GLN A 164 7.02 19.84 13.16
C GLN A 164 6.97 20.15 11.65
N VAL A 165 7.91 19.62 10.85
CA VAL A 165 7.97 19.88 9.40
C VAL A 165 6.68 19.51 8.69
N TYR A 166 5.97 18.47 9.14
CA TYR A 166 4.72 18.04 8.52
C TYR A 166 3.56 19.01 8.77
N LEU A 167 3.64 19.79 9.86
CA LEU A 167 2.66 20.83 10.15
C LEU A 167 2.82 22.03 9.19
N GLU A 168 4.01 22.24 8.64
CA GLU A 168 4.27 23.29 7.64
C GLU A 168 3.54 23.01 6.29
N ALA A 169 3.22 21.76 6.01
CA ALA A 169 2.41 21.37 4.85
C ALA A 169 0.94 21.80 5.00
N LEU A 170 0.49 22.07 6.23
CA LEU A 170 -0.89 22.38 6.51
C LEU A 170 -1.15 23.88 6.30
N PRO A 171 -2.15 24.27 5.51
CA PRO A 171 -2.48 25.69 5.28
C PRO A 171 -3.26 26.28 6.48
N TYR A 172 -2.79 26.07 7.71
CA TYR A 172 -3.34 26.71 8.89
C TYR A 172 -2.80 28.14 9.06
N ASN A 173 -3.65 29.03 9.60
CA ASN A 173 -3.22 30.37 9.99
C ASN A 173 -2.02 30.27 10.97
N GLN A 174 -1.00 31.06 10.74
CA GLN A 174 0.26 31.13 11.48
C GLN A 174 0.10 31.40 13.00
N ASN A 175 -1.14 31.62 13.49
CA ASN A 175 -1.48 31.88 14.88
C ASN A 175 -2.06 30.66 15.65
N ALA A 176 -2.20 29.49 15.03
CA ALA A 176 -2.58 28.27 15.75
C ALA A 176 -1.37 27.76 16.54
N SER A 177 -1.54 27.42 17.81
CA SER A 177 -0.49 26.76 18.60
C SER A 177 -0.10 25.45 17.91
N VAL A 178 1.09 25.44 17.34
CA VAL A 178 1.67 24.26 16.67
C VAL A 178 2.25 23.41 17.80
N SER A 179 1.65 22.27 18.06
CA SER A 179 2.17 21.33 19.04
C SER A 179 2.89 20.17 18.35
N TYR A 180 4.10 19.88 18.79
CA TYR A 180 4.84 18.73 18.34
C TYR A 180 5.64 18.09 19.47
N LEU A 181 5.85 16.79 19.35
CA LEU A 181 6.63 16.03 20.33
C LEU A 181 7.62 15.10 19.64
N ARG A 182 8.82 15.08 20.14
CA ARG A 182 9.83 14.07 19.75
C ARG A 182 10.21 13.24 20.95
N THR A 183 10.12 11.92 20.82
CA THR A 183 10.67 11.01 21.81
C THR A 183 11.69 10.07 21.17
N SER A 184 12.85 9.99 21.78
CA SER A 184 13.93 9.08 21.37
C SER A 184 13.98 7.81 22.21
N PHE A 185 13.12 7.71 23.24
CA PHE A 185 13.12 6.57 24.14
C PHE A 185 12.64 5.31 23.43
N THR A 186 13.53 4.33 23.29
CA THR A 186 13.19 2.99 22.82
C THR A 186 13.05 2.05 24.00
N PRO A 187 11.86 1.42 24.19
CA PRO A 187 11.66 0.47 25.28
C PRO A 187 12.37 -0.85 25.05
N VAL A 188 12.94 -1.08 23.88
CA VAL A 188 13.66 -2.30 23.48
C VAL A 188 15.06 -1.98 23.01
N SER A 189 16.00 -2.90 23.25
CA SER A 189 17.39 -2.77 22.83
C SER A 189 17.68 -3.58 21.57
N GLN A 190 18.42 -2.99 20.64
CA GLN A 190 18.85 -3.63 19.39
C GLN A 190 20.35 -3.79 19.39
N MET A 191 20.82 -5.05 19.41
CA MET A 191 22.22 -5.37 19.27
C MET A 191 22.56 -5.43 17.77
N LYS A 192 23.42 -4.54 17.30
CA LYS A 192 23.75 -4.41 15.88
C LYS A 192 25.13 -4.99 15.59
N TYR A 193 25.18 -5.80 14.55
CA TYR A 193 26.37 -6.50 14.11
C TYR A 193 26.61 -6.28 12.62
N TYR A 194 27.88 -6.13 12.25
CA TYR A 194 28.33 -6.11 10.88
C TYR A 194 29.22 -7.32 10.59
N LEU A 195 28.79 -8.16 9.66
CA LEU A 195 29.47 -9.38 9.26
C LEU A 195 30.03 -9.20 7.84
N ASP A 196 31.34 -9.10 7.74
CA ASP A 196 32.06 -8.99 6.47
C ASP A 196 32.65 -10.33 6.09
N ILE A 197 31.93 -11.09 5.26
CA ILE A 197 32.38 -12.41 4.79
C ILE A 197 33.61 -12.29 3.89
N LEU A 198 33.70 -11.20 3.10
CA LEU A 198 34.80 -11.01 2.16
C LEU A 198 36.13 -10.75 2.86
N ASN A 199 36.08 -10.05 3.99
CA ASN A 199 37.27 -9.75 4.80
C ASN A 199 37.39 -10.68 6.03
N HIS A 200 36.49 -11.66 6.17
CA HIS A 200 36.45 -12.65 7.25
C HIS A 200 36.36 -12.03 8.66
N LYS A 201 35.63 -10.92 8.81
CA LYS A 201 35.52 -10.16 10.05
C LYS A 201 34.10 -10.04 10.55
N PHE A 202 33.98 -10.12 11.89
CA PHE A 202 32.72 -9.97 12.60
C PHE A 202 32.83 -8.82 13.60
N TYR A 203 32.01 -7.77 13.42
CA TYR A 203 32.00 -6.58 14.25
C TYR A 203 30.71 -6.41 15.02
N ALA A 204 30.79 -5.95 16.29
CA ALA A 204 29.68 -5.33 16.98
C ALA A 204 29.68 -3.81 16.75
N PHE A 205 28.51 -3.23 16.62
CA PHE A 205 28.36 -1.78 16.49
C PHE A 205 28.03 -1.14 17.83
N ASN A 206 28.79 -0.11 18.21
CA ASN A 206 28.59 0.67 19.42
C ASN A 206 27.87 1.98 19.10
N GLU A 207 26.59 2.07 19.45
CA GLU A 207 25.80 3.30 19.27
C GLU A 207 26.24 4.48 20.15
N ARG A 208 27.02 4.22 21.17
CA ARG A 208 27.51 5.24 22.13
C ARG A 208 28.94 5.67 21.86
N ALA A 209 29.50 5.25 20.74
CA ALA A 209 30.85 5.67 20.37
C ALA A 209 30.89 7.19 20.16
N THR A 210 31.94 7.81 20.67
CA THR A 210 32.17 9.25 20.52
C THR A 210 33.07 9.59 19.30
N SER A 211 33.69 8.54 18.73
CA SER A 211 34.47 8.64 17.50
C SER A 211 34.15 7.50 16.53
N PRO A 212 34.29 7.71 15.20
CA PRO A 212 34.06 6.65 14.19
C PRO A 212 34.97 5.41 14.41
N ASP A 213 36.19 5.58 14.90
CA ASP A 213 37.13 4.50 15.13
C ASP A 213 36.68 3.56 16.28
N GLU A 214 35.83 4.04 17.18
CA GLU A 214 35.28 3.28 18.29
C GLU A 214 33.88 2.68 17.98
N SER A 215 33.33 2.99 16.80
CA SER A 215 31.98 2.57 16.43
C SER A 215 31.88 1.06 16.14
N PHE A 216 32.96 0.42 15.73
CA PHE A 216 33.01 -0.99 15.37
C PHE A 216 34.06 -1.74 16.15
N PHE A 217 33.63 -2.74 16.95
CA PHE A 217 34.50 -3.67 17.64
C PHE A 217 34.57 -4.98 16.88
N GLU A 218 35.76 -5.43 16.54
CA GLU A 218 35.97 -6.78 16.03
C GLU A 218 35.80 -7.79 17.18
N ILE A 219 34.77 -8.65 17.05
CA ILE A 219 34.45 -9.68 18.07
C ILE A 219 35.24 -10.95 17.76
N SER A 220 35.24 -11.38 16.49
CA SER A 220 35.89 -12.60 16.04
C SER A 220 36.10 -12.60 14.53
N GLY A 221 36.97 -13.51 14.06
CA GLY A 221 37.06 -13.82 12.63
C GLY A 221 35.90 -14.69 12.16
N ILE A 222 35.57 -14.61 10.87
CA ILE A 222 34.67 -15.52 10.15
C ILE A 222 35.52 -16.57 9.42
N SER A 223 35.10 -17.83 9.43
CA SER A 223 35.77 -18.89 8.69
C SER A 223 35.94 -18.54 7.20
N GLN A 224 37.10 -18.86 6.63
CA GLN A 224 37.38 -18.64 5.19
C GLN A 224 36.43 -19.43 4.27
N HIS A 225 35.80 -20.49 4.78
CA HIS A 225 34.83 -21.31 4.03
C HIS A 225 33.39 -20.90 4.31
N ALA A 226 33.14 -19.86 5.11
CA ALA A 226 31.80 -19.40 5.44
C ALA A 226 31.12 -18.78 4.22
N THR A 227 29.92 -19.25 3.93
CA THR A 227 29.00 -18.62 2.99
C THR A 227 27.96 -17.82 3.75
N CYS A 228 27.25 -16.92 3.05
CA CYS A 228 26.15 -16.17 3.66
C CYS A 228 25.15 -17.10 4.37
N PHE A 229 24.76 -18.22 3.73
CA PHE A 229 23.83 -19.17 4.30
C PHE A 229 24.38 -19.96 5.46
N SER A 230 25.61 -20.49 5.36
CA SER A 230 26.21 -21.25 6.47
C SER A 230 26.33 -20.38 7.73
N LEU A 231 26.57 -19.08 7.56
CA LEU A 231 26.63 -18.14 8.66
C LEU A 231 25.26 -17.88 9.28
N ILE A 232 24.24 -17.60 8.45
CA ILE A 232 22.85 -17.44 8.91
C ILE A 232 22.37 -18.69 9.64
N GLN A 233 22.56 -19.87 9.05
CA GLN A 233 22.20 -21.15 9.68
C GLN A 233 22.94 -21.38 11.00
N ALA A 234 24.25 -21.06 11.06
CA ALA A 234 25.02 -21.19 12.28
C ALA A 234 24.48 -20.30 13.42
N ILE A 235 24.01 -19.08 13.09
CA ILE A 235 23.41 -18.17 14.06
C ILE A 235 22.02 -18.68 14.49
N ILE A 236 21.15 -19.06 13.53
CA ILE A 236 19.81 -19.58 13.81
C ILE A 236 19.86 -20.88 14.62
N ASN A 237 20.77 -21.78 14.30
CA ASN A 237 20.91 -23.08 15.00
C ASN A 237 21.42 -22.93 16.44
N LYS A 238 21.96 -21.79 16.83
CA LYS A 238 22.32 -21.51 18.24
C LYS A 238 21.11 -21.50 19.15
N ASP A 239 19.97 -21.01 18.63
CA ASP A 239 18.70 -21.01 19.35
C ASP A 239 17.54 -21.13 18.36
N THR A 240 17.07 -22.34 18.15
CA THR A 240 15.98 -22.66 17.22
C THR A 240 14.59 -22.22 17.70
N THR A 241 14.48 -21.65 18.90
CA THR A 241 13.22 -21.07 19.42
C THR A 241 12.99 -19.65 18.93
N LYS A 242 14.01 -19.03 18.35
CA LYS A 242 14.01 -17.64 17.88
C LYS A 242 13.32 -17.49 16.55
N SER A 243 12.63 -16.36 16.41
CA SER A 243 12.00 -15.92 15.15
C SER A 243 12.98 -15.10 14.32
N ASN A 244 13.07 -15.38 13.02
CA ASN A 244 14.07 -14.80 12.15
C ASN A 244 13.44 -14.12 10.95
N ILE A 245 13.88 -12.91 10.65
CA ILE A 245 13.56 -12.17 9.42
C ILE A 245 14.84 -12.00 8.60
N ILE A 246 14.75 -12.29 7.29
CA ILE A 246 15.86 -12.12 6.36
C ILE A 246 15.42 -11.14 5.28
N TYR A 247 15.98 -9.94 5.31
CA TYR A 247 15.67 -8.87 4.36
C TYR A 247 16.51 -9.00 3.09
N CYS A 248 15.81 -8.92 1.93
CA CYS A 248 16.37 -8.97 0.58
C CYS A 248 15.87 -7.77 -0.24
N SER A 249 16.69 -7.25 -1.16
CA SER A 249 16.32 -6.09 -1.99
C SER A 249 15.36 -6.39 -3.14
N GLY A 250 15.10 -7.65 -3.45
CA GLY A 250 14.26 -8.04 -4.59
C GLY A 250 13.48 -9.33 -4.36
N ARG A 251 12.32 -9.42 -5.04
CA ARG A 251 11.34 -10.51 -4.88
C ARG A 251 11.93 -11.86 -5.31
N GLU A 252 12.53 -11.94 -6.50
CA GLU A 252 13.19 -13.15 -6.99
C GLU A 252 14.26 -13.62 -6.01
N ARG A 253 15.07 -12.68 -5.53
CA ARG A 253 16.13 -12.98 -4.57
C ARG A 253 15.58 -13.52 -3.25
N ALA A 254 14.47 -12.98 -2.74
CA ALA A 254 13.84 -13.47 -1.51
C ALA A 254 13.33 -14.92 -1.68
N VAL A 255 12.71 -15.24 -2.80
CA VAL A 255 12.23 -16.60 -3.12
C VAL A 255 13.40 -17.57 -3.25
N ASP A 256 14.45 -17.22 -4.03
CA ASP A 256 15.61 -18.08 -4.24
C ASP A 256 16.35 -18.38 -2.95
N LEU A 257 16.55 -17.37 -2.11
CA LEU A 257 17.24 -17.51 -0.84
C LEU A 257 16.42 -18.34 0.16
N ALA A 258 15.08 -18.18 0.19
CA ALA A 258 14.20 -18.99 1.00
C ALA A 258 14.28 -20.48 0.60
N ARG A 259 14.29 -20.77 -0.69
CA ARG A 259 14.44 -22.14 -1.23
C ARG A 259 15.79 -22.74 -0.85
N GLN A 260 16.88 -22.00 -1.08
CA GLN A 260 18.24 -22.48 -0.75
C GLN A 260 18.38 -22.76 0.74
N TYR A 261 17.85 -21.86 1.58
CA TYR A 261 17.85 -22.07 3.04
C TYR A 261 17.05 -23.31 3.45
N ALA A 262 15.85 -23.48 2.90
CA ALA A 262 14.96 -24.58 3.23
C ALA A 262 15.39 -25.92 2.63
N ALA A 263 16.32 -25.95 1.67
CA ALA A 263 16.75 -27.19 1.00
C ALA A 263 17.31 -28.24 1.99
N SER A 264 17.99 -27.80 3.03
CA SER A 264 18.57 -28.67 4.07
C SER A 264 17.64 -28.92 5.28
N LEU A 265 16.46 -28.30 5.33
CA LEU A 265 15.53 -28.42 6.45
C LEU A 265 14.57 -29.61 6.26
N PRO A 266 14.24 -30.33 7.34
CA PRO A 266 13.22 -31.38 7.32
C PRO A 266 11.80 -30.80 7.28
N TYR A 267 10.84 -31.62 6.86
CA TYR A 267 9.41 -31.33 7.01
C TYR A 267 8.99 -31.46 8.47
N LEU A 268 8.18 -30.52 8.97
CA LEU A 268 7.85 -30.42 10.40
C LEU A 268 6.60 -31.23 10.81
N ASN A 269 5.85 -31.84 9.90
CA ASN A 269 4.61 -32.57 10.17
C ASN A 269 3.61 -31.83 11.10
N ASP A 270 3.63 -30.50 11.07
CA ASP A 270 2.73 -29.64 11.83
C ASP A 270 1.38 -29.52 11.14
N LYS A 271 0.27 -29.66 11.88
CA LYS A 271 -1.08 -29.62 11.30
C LYS A 271 -1.44 -28.25 10.76
N LYS A 272 -1.05 -27.16 11.46
CA LYS A 272 -1.35 -25.79 11.02
C LYS A 272 -0.55 -25.43 9.77
N LEU A 273 0.74 -25.76 9.74
CA LEU A 273 1.59 -25.53 8.57
C LEU A 273 1.12 -26.35 7.35
N ASN A 274 0.69 -27.59 7.56
CA ASN A 274 0.14 -28.41 6.49
C ASN A 274 -1.19 -27.83 5.96
N ALA A 275 -2.05 -27.30 6.84
CA ALA A 275 -3.30 -26.63 6.44
C ALA A 275 -3.01 -25.37 5.62
N LEU A 276 -2.10 -24.51 6.09
CA LEU A 276 -1.70 -23.32 5.35
C LEU A 276 -1.04 -23.65 4.01
N ALA A 277 -0.17 -24.66 3.97
CA ALA A 277 0.43 -25.11 2.72
C ALA A 277 -0.63 -25.59 1.72
N LYS A 278 -1.64 -26.32 2.22
CA LYS A 278 -2.77 -26.76 1.40
C LYS A 278 -3.60 -25.59 0.88
N GLU A 279 -3.85 -24.58 1.70
CA GLU A 279 -4.51 -23.35 1.29
C GLU A 279 -3.76 -22.67 0.14
N VAL A 280 -2.44 -22.54 0.25
CA VAL A 280 -1.58 -21.97 -0.81
C VAL A 280 -1.64 -22.80 -2.10
N GLU A 281 -1.64 -24.14 -1.99
CA GLU A 281 -1.77 -25.06 -3.14
C GLU A 281 -3.12 -24.89 -3.84
N ASP A 282 -4.20 -24.78 -3.08
CA ASP A 282 -5.57 -24.69 -3.60
C ASP A 282 -5.88 -23.30 -4.17
N GLU A 283 -5.38 -22.24 -3.55
CA GLU A 283 -5.69 -20.86 -3.94
C GLU A 283 -4.74 -20.28 -5.00
N ILE A 284 -3.46 -20.64 -4.95
CA ILE A 284 -2.47 -20.15 -5.92
C ILE A 284 -2.18 -21.23 -6.96
N HIS A 285 -1.47 -22.28 -6.57
CA HIS A 285 -1.18 -23.42 -7.46
C HIS A 285 -0.42 -24.53 -6.73
N GLY A 286 -0.69 -25.81 -7.07
CA GLY A 286 -0.04 -26.97 -6.43
C GLY A 286 1.47 -27.07 -6.62
N SER A 287 2.07 -26.43 -7.65
CA SER A 287 3.54 -26.38 -7.81
C SER A 287 4.20 -25.14 -7.23
N TYR A 288 3.45 -24.28 -6.50
CA TYR A 288 3.99 -23.04 -5.99
C TYR A 288 4.92 -23.30 -4.80
N TYR A 289 6.15 -22.79 -4.88
CA TYR A 289 7.21 -23.06 -3.87
C TYR A 289 6.83 -22.74 -2.45
N LEU A 290 5.99 -21.74 -2.23
CA LEU A 290 5.62 -21.29 -0.90
C LEU A 290 5.00 -22.43 -0.06
N ALA A 291 4.19 -23.29 -0.67
CA ALA A 291 3.56 -24.41 0.02
C ALA A 291 4.59 -25.39 0.57
N ASP A 292 5.63 -25.73 -0.20
CA ASP A 292 6.71 -26.63 0.27
C ASP A 292 7.53 -25.98 1.37
N LEU A 293 7.83 -24.69 1.26
CA LEU A 293 8.59 -23.94 2.26
C LEU A 293 7.85 -23.86 3.60
N ILE A 294 6.55 -23.61 3.58
CA ILE A 294 5.69 -23.55 4.77
C ILE A 294 5.74 -24.86 5.56
N LYS A 295 5.69 -26.02 4.90
CA LYS A 295 5.82 -27.34 5.54
C LYS A 295 7.14 -27.54 6.29
N LYS A 296 8.14 -26.68 6.02
CA LYS A 296 9.46 -26.66 6.68
C LYS A 296 9.61 -25.52 7.70
N GLY A 297 8.54 -24.77 8.01
CA GLY A 297 8.56 -23.63 8.91
C GLY A 297 9.25 -22.39 8.35
N VAL A 298 9.36 -22.29 7.01
CA VAL A 298 9.96 -21.18 6.27
C VAL A 298 8.92 -20.57 5.35
N ALA A 299 8.93 -19.24 5.20
CA ALA A 299 8.11 -18.56 4.21
C ALA A 299 8.89 -17.43 3.53
N TYR A 300 8.37 -16.93 2.42
CA TYR A 300 8.74 -15.63 1.91
C TYR A 300 7.53 -14.70 1.92
N HIS A 301 7.80 -13.40 2.10
CA HIS A 301 6.79 -12.34 2.16
C HIS A 301 7.14 -11.28 1.13
N VAL A 302 6.39 -11.25 0.04
CA VAL A 302 6.61 -10.37 -1.10
C VAL A 302 5.30 -9.73 -1.56
N GLY A 303 5.39 -8.53 -2.17
CA GLY A 303 4.22 -7.68 -2.42
C GLY A 303 3.16 -8.22 -3.38
N TYR A 304 3.47 -9.20 -4.21
CA TYR A 304 2.49 -9.79 -5.13
C TYR A 304 1.70 -10.98 -4.55
N LEU A 305 2.04 -11.46 -3.35
CA LEU A 305 1.23 -12.48 -2.69
C LEU A 305 -0.16 -11.93 -2.35
N PRO A 306 -1.22 -12.71 -2.52
CA PRO A 306 -2.57 -12.33 -2.09
C PRO A 306 -2.58 -11.90 -0.62
N LEU A 307 -3.38 -10.86 -0.32
CA LEU A 307 -3.36 -10.23 1.02
C LEU A 307 -3.67 -11.22 2.14
N HIS A 308 -4.67 -12.10 1.95
CA HIS A 308 -5.03 -13.10 2.96
C HIS A 308 -3.91 -14.12 3.20
N ILE A 309 -3.20 -14.59 2.15
CA ILE A 309 -2.03 -15.48 2.31
C ILE A 309 -0.93 -14.78 3.11
N ARG A 310 -0.67 -13.49 2.83
CA ARG A 310 0.29 -12.70 3.61
C ARG A 310 -0.12 -12.63 5.07
N THR A 311 -1.37 -12.30 5.35
CA THR A 311 -1.90 -12.20 6.73
C THR A 311 -1.80 -13.54 7.46
N THR A 312 -2.14 -14.67 6.81
CA THR A 312 -2.03 -15.99 7.43
C THR A 312 -0.58 -16.40 7.70
N ILE A 313 0.37 -16.03 6.79
CA ILE A 313 1.82 -16.20 7.06
C ILE A 313 2.24 -15.40 8.29
N GLU A 314 1.79 -14.15 8.39
CA GLU A 314 2.11 -13.26 9.52
C GLU A 314 1.58 -13.79 10.84
N GLU A 315 0.34 -14.32 10.87
CA GLU A 315 -0.26 -14.95 12.05
C GLU A 315 0.54 -16.18 12.48
N ASN A 316 0.86 -17.09 11.55
CA ASN A 316 1.66 -18.28 11.84
C ASN A 316 3.09 -17.93 12.30
N TYR A 317 3.64 -16.80 11.84
CA TYR A 317 4.92 -16.31 12.33
C TYR A 317 4.83 -15.76 13.75
N ARG A 318 3.80 -14.97 14.08
CA ARG A 318 3.55 -14.48 15.46
C ARG A 318 3.34 -15.65 16.44
N GLU A 319 2.67 -16.71 16.00
CA GLU A 319 2.46 -17.94 16.75
C GLU A 319 3.70 -18.84 16.80
N LYS A 320 4.79 -18.47 16.11
CA LYS A 320 6.03 -19.24 16.01
C LYS A 320 5.92 -20.62 15.31
N ASN A 321 4.84 -20.85 14.56
CA ASN A 321 4.71 -22.01 13.66
C ASN A 321 5.68 -21.85 12.48
N ILE A 322 5.70 -20.67 11.84
CA ILE A 322 6.75 -20.27 10.89
C ILE A 322 7.83 -19.53 11.67
N LYS A 323 9.08 -19.96 11.57
CA LYS A 323 10.20 -19.38 12.34
C LYS A 323 11.09 -18.47 11.51
N THR A 324 11.08 -18.61 10.20
CA THR A 324 11.98 -17.87 9.31
C THR A 324 11.22 -17.30 8.11
N ILE A 325 11.25 -15.99 7.94
CA ILE A 325 10.64 -15.30 6.81
C ILE A 325 11.71 -14.57 6.00
N PHE A 326 11.74 -14.81 4.69
CA PHE A 326 12.49 -14.01 3.71
C PHE A 326 11.58 -12.93 3.14
N CYS A 327 12.01 -11.67 3.17
CA CYS A 327 11.14 -10.55 2.81
C CYS A 327 11.84 -9.48 1.98
N THR A 328 11.03 -8.65 1.38
CA THR A 328 11.43 -7.39 0.73
C THR A 328 10.93 -6.18 1.52
N SER A 329 10.88 -5.01 0.90
CA SER A 329 10.36 -3.77 1.51
C SER A 329 8.93 -3.87 2.06
N THR A 330 8.17 -4.91 1.70
CA THR A 330 6.84 -5.16 2.27
C THR A 330 6.81 -5.24 3.79
N LEU A 331 7.94 -5.61 4.42
CA LEU A 331 8.09 -5.61 5.87
C LEU A 331 8.55 -4.27 6.45
N ILE A 332 9.14 -3.38 5.64
CA ILE A 332 9.49 -2.03 6.08
C ILE A 332 8.21 -1.23 6.31
N GLU A 333 7.21 -1.45 5.46
CA GLU A 333 5.98 -0.66 5.37
C GLU A 333 4.79 -1.40 6.01
N GLY A 334 4.62 -1.24 7.33
CA GLY A 334 3.32 -1.44 7.94
C GLY A 334 2.94 -2.85 8.40
N VAL A 335 3.85 -3.80 8.48
CA VAL A 335 3.54 -5.12 9.04
C VAL A 335 4.12 -5.26 10.44
N ASN A 336 3.29 -5.63 11.41
CA ASN A 336 3.71 -5.85 12.80
C ASN A 336 4.23 -7.28 13.00
N LEU A 337 5.46 -7.58 12.53
CA LEU A 337 6.11 -8.86 12.77
C LEU A 337 7.28 -8.71 13.74
N PRO A 338 7.16 -9.22 14.98
CA PRO A 338 8.26 -9.20 15.93
C PRO A 338 9.30 -10.25 15.56
N ALA A 339 10.57 -9.85 15.45
CA ALA A 339 11.67 -10.77 15.24
C ALA A 339 12.66 -10.75 16.39
N ASP A 340 13.26 -11.89 16.70
CA ASP A 340 14.42 -11.99 17.59
C ASP A 340 15.71 -11.65 16.83
N ASN A 341 15.82 -12.11 15.58
CA ASN A 341 16.96 -11.87 14.71
C ASN A 341 16.50 -11.30 13.38
N LEU A 342 17.16 -10.23 12.93
CA LEU A 342 17.02 -9.65 11.62
C LEU A 342 18.35 -9.75 10.87
N PHE A 343 18.34 -10.41 9.72
CA PHE A 343 19.47 -10.47 8.81
C PHE A 343 19.23 -9.55 7.61
N ILE A 344 20.10 -8.59 7.40
CA ILE A 344 20.01 -7.61 6.30
C ILE A 344 21.06 -8.00 5.25
N LEU A 345 20.59 -8.53 4.13
CA LEU A 345 21.43 -8.99 3.02
C LEU A 345 21.62 -7.91 1.94
N SER A 346 20.98 -6.78 2.06
CA SER A 346 21.13 -5.66 1.14
C SER A 346 20.81 -4.34 1.83
N TYR A 347 21.59 -3.31 1.53
CA TYR A 347 21.31 -1.93 1.92
C TYR A 347 20.44 -1.18 0.89
N ARG A 348 19.83 -1.90 -0.04
CA ARG A 348 18.92 -1.33 -1.07
C ARG A 348 17.47 -1.67 -0.78
N ASN A 349 16.60 -0.74 -1.16
CA ASN A 349 15.16 -0.96 -1.27
C ASN A 349 14.80 -0.97 -2.76
N GLY A 350 14.68 -2.16 -3.35
CA GLY A 350 14.63 -2.30 -4.80
C GLY A 350 15.92 -1.84 -5.48
N GLN A 351 15.82 -0.85 -6.35
CA GLN A 351 16.97 -0.24 -7.05
C GLN A 351 17.72 0.79 -6.21
N PRO A 352 17.07 1.77 -5.54
CA PRO A 352 17.74 2.80 -4.76
C PRO A 352 18.34 2.24 -3.46
N ASN A 353 19.30 2.99 -2.90
CA ASN A 353 19.78 2.72 -1.55
C ASN A 353 18.68 3.07 -0.54
N MET A 354 18.60 2.27 0.51
CA MET A 354 17.71 2.51 1.65
C MET A 354 18.05 3.84 2.32
N SER A 355 17.05 4.64 2.61
CA SER A 355 17.19 5.86 3.40
C SER A 355 17.47 5.53 4.88
N PRO A 356 18.05 6.44 5.66
CA PRO A 356 18.21 6.25 7.11
C PRO A 356 16.87 6.00 7.83
N VAL A 357 15.77 6.61 7.39
CA VAL A 357 14.43 6.40 7.95
C VAL A 357 13.95 4.97 7.68
N GLU A 358 14.04 4.50 6.43
CA GLU A 358 13.67 3.13 6.06
C GLU A 358 14.52 2.11 6.83
N PHE A 359 15.82 2.35 6.94
CA PHE A 359 16.71 1.47 7.70
C PHE A 359 16.32 1.40 9.18
N ARG A 360 16.07 2.55 9.81
CA ARG A 360 15.61 2.60 11.22
C ARG A 360 14.24 1.93 11.40
N ASN A 361 13.32 2.06 10.44
CA ASN A 361 12.05 1.34 10.43
C ASN A 361 12.23 -0.18 10.33
N LEU A 362 13.14 -0.62 9.45
CA LEU A 362 13.43 -2.04 9.29
C LEU A 362 14.02 -2.65 10.58
N ILE A 363 15.05 -2.03 11.16
CA ILE A 363 15.63 -2.53 12.42
C ILE A 363 14.66 -2.41 13.60
N GLY A 364 13.72 -1.46 13.55
CA GLY A 364 12.65 -1.31 14.54
C GLY A 364 11.66 -2.49 14.59
N ARG A 365 11.75 -3.44 13.66
CA ARG A 365 10.98 -4.70 13.70
C ARG A 365 11.57 -5.71 14.69
N VAL A 366 12.77 -5.46 15.17
CA VAL A 366 13.49 -6.35 16.09
C VAL A 366 13.32 -5.86 17.52
N GLY A 367 12.92 -6.79 18.40
CA GLY A 367 12.59 -6.48 19.77
C GLY A 367 11.25 -5.75 19.89
N ARG A 368 10.35 -6.29 20.71
CA ARG A 368 9.06 -5.65 21.04
C ARG A 368 8.71 -5.96 22.48
N ILE A 369 8.12 -5.00 23.18
CA ILE A 369 7.79 -5.11 24.61
C ILE A 369 6.96 -6.36 24.91
N GLU A 370 6.05 -6.73 24.02
CA GLU A 370 5.14 -7.88 24.18
C GLU A 370 5.84 -9.23 24.04
N TYR A 371 7.01 -9.28 23.35
CA TYR A 371 7.69 -10.53 23.02
C TYR A 371 9.09 -10.60 23.61
N ASN A 372 9.98 -9.65 23.28
CA ASN A 372 11.38 -9.63 23.73
C ASN A 372 11.89 -8.20 23.86
N LEU A 373 12.50 -7.88 25.01
CA LEU A 373 13.08 -6.56 25.27
C LEU A 373 14.38 -6.29 24.51
N TYR A 374 14.93 -7.27 23.83
CA TYR A 374 16.14 -7.14 22.99
C TYR A 374 16.02 -7.98 21.73
N GLY A 375 16.79 -7.63 20.72
CA GLY A 375 16.92 -8.43 19.52
C GLY A 375 18.19 -8.11 18.75
N ASN A 376 18.56 -8.97 17.82
CA ASN A 376 19.80 -8.91 17.09
C ASN A 376 19.58 -8.47 15.64
N VAL A 377 20.37 -7.53 15.18
CA VAL A 377 20.41 -7.05 13.78
C VAL A 377 21.76 -7.41 13.18
N PHE A 378 21.79 -8.25 12.17
CA PHE A 378 22.97 -8.68 11.46
C PHE A 378 22.97 -8.12 10.05
N ILE A 379 23.93 -7.23 9.73
CA ILE A 379 24.12 -6.75 8.36
C ILE A 379 25.25 -7.56 7.75
N ILE A 380 24.99 -8.23 6.63
CA ILE A 380 25.93 -9.19 6.04
C ILE A 380 26.42 -8.68 4.68
N ARG A 381 27.73 -8.45 4.58
CA ARG A 381 28.43 -8.21 3.32
C ARG A 381 29.00 -9.53 2.79
N TYR A 382 28.48 -9.96 1.63
CA TYR A 382 28.87 -11.26 1.02
C TYR A 382 29.19 -11.15 -0.47
N SER A 383 29.17 -9.92 -1.04
CA SER A 383 29.47 -9.66 -2.46
C SER A 383 30.26 -8.37 -2.61
N GLU A 384 31.21 -8.35 -3.55
CA GLU A 384 31.99 -7.15 -3.91
C GLU A 384 31.11 -5.98 -4.40
N SER A 385 29.92 -6.28 -4.93
CA SER A 385 28.95 -5.24 -5.31
C SER A 385 28.37 -4.46 -4.12
N GLN A 386 28.58 -4.94 -2.89
CA GLN A 386 28.15 -4.29 -1.66
C GLN A 386 29.28 -3.42 -1.10
N SER A 387 29.05 -2.11 -1.03
CA SER A 387 30.00 -1.16 -0.48
C SER A 387 30.04 -1.22 1.05
N GLU A 388 31.21 -1.56 1.61
CA GLU A 388 31.45 -1.51 3.05
C GLU A 388 31.16 -0.13 3.63
N LYS A 389 31.62 0.94 2.95
CA LYS A 389 31.39 2.32 3.36
C LYS A 389 29.91 2.64 3.52
N LYS A 390 29.06 2.24 2.56
CA LYS A 390 27.61 2.49 2.62
C LYS A 390 26.94 1.71 3.75
N ILE A 391 27.40 0.50 4.05
CA ILE A 391 26.89 -0.31 5.16
C ILE A 391 27.20 0.38 6.49
N LYS A 392 28.45 0.80 6.69
CA LYS A 392 28.88 1.50 7.90
C LYS A 392 28.14 2.83 8.07
N GLU A 393 28.01 3.61 6.99
CA GLU A 393 27.26 4.86 6.99
C GLU A 393 25.79 4.69 7.42
N LEU A 394 25.10 3.60 7.05
CA LEU A 394 23.73 3.34 7.50
C LEU A 394 23.64 3.09 9.02
N LEU A 395 24.67 2.49 9.62
CA LEU A 395 24.72 2.27 11.07
C LEU A 395 25.07 3.55 11.83
N GLU A 396 26.02 4.34 11.31
CA GLU A 396 26.59 5.52 11.98
C GLU A 396 25.74 6.78 11.82
N LYS A 397 25.11 6.98 10.63
CA LYS A 397 24.38 8.21 10.34
C LYS A 397 23.08 8.31 11.12
N ASP A 398 22.90 9.47 11.71
CA ASP A 398 21.59 9.88 12.23
C ASP A 398 20.60 10.11 11.09
N ILE A 399 19.32 10.05 11.43
CA ILE A 399 18.25 10.41 10.50
C ILE A 399 18.37 11.92 10.24
N PRO A 400 18.51 12.34 8.96
CA PRO A 400 18.58 13.75 8.62
C PRO A 400 17.22 14.43 8.86
N GLU A 401 17.26 15.76 9.00
CA GLU A 401 16.03 16.55 9.00
C GLU A 401 15.23 16.29 7.73
N GLN A 402 13.94 16.05 7.91
CA GLN A 402 13.01 15.79 6.84
C GLN A 402 12.58 17.10 6.21
N LYS A 403 12.19 17.04 4.93
CA LYS A 403 11.63 18.16 4.17
C LYS A 403 10.37 17.68 3.45
N ILE A 404 9.42 18.57 3.25
CA ILE A 404 8.19 18.25 2.51
C ILE A 404 8.52 18.14 1.03
N SER A 405 8.29 16.99 0.42
CA SER A 405 8.68 16.73 -0.97
C SER A 405 7.92 17.58 -1.99
N ILE A 406 6.65 17.88 -1.75
CA ILE A 406 5.85 18.73 -2.67
C ILE A 406 6.40 20.16 -2.84
N THR A 407 7.21 20.64 -1.90
CA THR A 407 7.82 21.99 -1.97
C THR A 407 9.31 21.94 -2.26
N SER A 408 10.02 20.91 -1.80
CA SER A 408 11.48 20.80 -1.87
C SER A 408 11.97 19.65 -2.77
N GLY A 409 11.09 18.77 -3.24
CA GLY A 409 11.45 17.59 -4.04
C GLY A 409 11.71 17.88 -5.52
N LEU A 410 11.36 19.09 -6.01
CA LEU A 410 11.59 19.49 -7.39
C LEU A 410 12.77 20.45 -7.49
N ASN A 411 13.63 20.22 -8.48
CA ASN A 411 14.74 21.13 -8.81
C ASN A 411 14.27 22.33 -9.66
N GLU A 412 15.16 23.28 -9.89
CA GLU A 412 14.87 24.51 -10.64
C GLU A 412 14.43 24.22 -12.09
N THR A 413 15.03 23.26 -12.75
CA THR A 413 14.67 22.86 -14.12
C THR A 413 13.24 22.35 -14.20
N GLU A 414 12.86 21.48 -13.25
CA GLU A 414 11.51 20.92 -13.15
C GLU A 414 10.47 22.00 -12.86
N LYS A 415 10.75 22.93 -11.94
CA LYS A 415 9.86 24.05 -11.63
C LYS A 415 9.67 24.98 -12.81
N ASN A 416 10.75 25.36 -13.50
CA ASN A 416 10.69 26.18 -14.71
C ASN A 416 9.91 25.47 -15.82
N TYR A 417 10.09 24.18 -15.99
CA TYR A 417 9.35 23.39 -16.97
C TYR A 417 7.83 23.42 -16.69
N ILE A 418 7.42 23.18 -15.43
CA ILE A 418 6.01 23.27 -15.02
C ILE A 418 5.44 24.65 -15.39
N VAL A 419 6.12 25.73 -14.96
CA VAL A 419 5.64 27.10 -15.22
C VAL A 419 5.48 27.39 -16.71
N ASN A 420 6.46 26.97 -17.52
CA ASN A 420 6.39 27.16 -18.98
C ASN A 420 5.23 26.39 -19.61
N GLN A 421 4.99 25.14 -19.22
CA GLN A 421 3.84 24.38 -19.71
C GLN A 421 2.52 25.04 -19.32
N LEU A 422 2.38 25.50 -18.09
CA LEU A 422 1.16 26.18 -17.63
C LEU A 422 0.95 27.54 -18.34
N LYS A 423 2.01 28.32 -18.59
CA LYS A 423 1.95 29.53 -19.37
C LYS A 423 1.49 29.28 -20.83
N ASN A 424 1.79 28.10 -21.37
CA ASN A 424 1.33 27.64 -22.67
C ASN A 424 -0.10 27.05 -22.67
N GLY A 425 -0.77 27.01 -21.52
CA GLY A 425 -2.11 26.46 -21.37
C GLY A 425 -2.17 24.94 -21.43
N SER A 426 -1.07 24.24 -21.14
CA SER A 426 -0.98 22.78 -21.15
C SER A 426 -0.68 22.21 -19.76
N THR A 427 -1.31 21.09 -19.42
CA THR A 427 -0.96 20.24 -18.30
C THR A 427 -0.30 18.92 -18.73
N GLU A 428 0.08 18.83 -19.99
CA GLU A 428 0.79 17.68 -20.55
C GLU A 428 2.29 17.76 -20.17
N PHE A 429 2.62 17.22 -19.02
CA PHE A 429 4.01 17.15 -18.54
C PHE A 429 4.69 15.88 -19.07
N THR A 430 5.85 16.03 -19.71
CA THR A 430 6.68 14.92 -20.19
C THR A 430 7.90 14.70 -19.28
N GLN A 431 8.36 13.46 -19.18
CA GLN A 431 9.55 13.13 -18.40
C GLN A 431 10.79 13.83 -18.98
N LEU A 432 11.53 14.52 -18.11
CA LEU A 432 12.76 15.21 -18.47
C LEU A 432 13.95 14.25 -18.55
N SER A 433 14.99 14.66 -19.26
CA SER A 433 16.25 13.92 -19.32
C SER A 433 16.83 13.74 -17.91
N ASN A 434 17.28 12.52 -17.59
CA ASN A 434 17.82 12.14 -16.28
C ASN A 434 16.84 12.15 -15.09
N GLN A 435 15.53 12.28 -15.33
CA GLN A 435 14.51 12.18 -14.30
C GLN A 435 14.07 10.71 -14.15
N ASN A 436 14.00 10.21 -12.90
CA ASN A 436 13.42 8.90 -12.62
C ASN A 436 11.88 8.96 -12.63
N SER A 437 11.22 7.81 -12.63
CA SER A 437 9.75 7.72 -12.68
C SER A 437 9.07 8.35 -11.46
N GLU A 438 9.66 8.24 -10.27
CA GLU A 438 9.12 8.78 -9.03
C GLU A 438 9.13 10.32 -9.02
N SER A 439 10.28 10.93 -9.36
CA SER A 439 10.41 12.39 -9.50
C SER A 439 9.51 12.94 -10.61
N TYR A 440 9.37 12.19 -11.71
CA TYR A 440 8.46 12.55 -12.79
C TYR A 440 6.99 12.57 -12.33
N ASP A 441 6.56 11.55 -11.59
CA ASP A 441 5.19 11.48 -11.05
C ASP A 441 4.92 12.61 -10.04
N LEU A 442 5.89 12.91 -9.16
CA LEU A 442 5.82 14.07 -8.27
C LEU A 442 5.71 15.38 -9.04
N MET A 443 6.53 15.58 -10.07
CA MET A 443 6.50 16.79 -10.91
C MET A 443 5.13 17.01 -11.56
N ARG A 444 4.53 15.97 -12.13
CA ARG A 444 3.18 16.03 -12.72
C ARG A 444 2.15 16.48 -11.69
N LYS A 445 2.11 15.82 -10.52
CA LYS A 445 1.14 16.10 -9.46
C LYS A 445 1.29 17.52 -8.90
N VAL A 446 2.52 17.96 -8.66
CA VAL A 446 2.79 19.33 -8.22
C VAL A 446 2.31 20.35 -9.27
N GLY A 447 2.53 20.08 -10.56
CA GLY A 447 2.02 20.91 -11.66
C GLY A 447 0.49 21.02 -11.68
N LEU A 448 -0.22 19.92 -11.46
CA LEU A 448 -1.69 19.90 -11.36
C LEU A 448 -2.21 20.65 -10.12
N ILE A 449 -1.54 20.49 -8.98
CA ILE A 449 -1.86 21.27 -7.77
C ILE A 449 -1.64 22.76 -8.03
N LEU A 450 -0.52 23.13 -8.65
CA LEU A 450 -0.17 24.53 -8.91
C LEU A 450 -1.18 25.24 -9.82
N VAL A 451 -1.58 24.63 -10.94
CA VAL A 451 -2.57 25.24 -11.86
C VAL A 451 -3.91 25.43 -11.18
N ARG A 452 -4.36 24.47 -10.37
CA ARG A 452 -5.58 24.57 -9.58
C ARG A 452 -5.48 25.70 -8.55
N ASP A 453 -4.37 25.81 -7.84
CA ASP A 453 -4.19 26.85 -6.83
C ASP A 453 -4.12 28.26 -7.44
N ILE A 454 -3.52 28.39 -8.62
CA ILE A 454 -3.51 29.66 -9.37
C ILE A 454 -4.94 30.01 -9.83
N THR A 455 -5.67 29.07 -10.41
CA THR A 455 -7.02 29.32 -10.96
C THR A 455 -8.05 29.58 -9.88
N LYS A 456 -7.90 29.00 -8.69
CA LYS A 456 -8.78 29.21 -7.54
C LYS A 456 -8.29 30.31 -6.57
N ASP A 457 -7.27 31.08 -6.94
CA ASP A 457 -6.64 32.13 -6.11
C ASP A 457 -6.19 31.68 -4.71
N ARG A 458 -5.73 30.45 -4.62
CA ARG A 458 -5.25 29.88 -3.34
C ARG A 458 -3.80 30.23 -3.08
N ASN A 459 -3.53 30.64 -1.85
CA ASN A 459 -2.17 30.92 -1.37
C ASN A 459 -1.61 29.71 -0.62
N SER A 460 -1.45 28.60 -1.33
CA SER A 460 -0.96 27.32 -0.78
C SER A 460 0.57 27.32 -0.59
N VAL A 461 1.07 26.34 0.16
CA VAL A 461 2.53 26.13 0.30
C VAL A 461 3.17 25.75 -1.05
N VAL A 462 2.44 25.01 -1.90
CA VAL A 462 2.89 24.70 -3.27
C VAL A 462 3.02 25.99 -4.07
N ARG A 463 1.98 26.83 -4.13
CA ARG A 463 2.06 28.10 -4.85
C ARG A 463 3.20 28.99 -4.34
N LYS A 464 3.39 29.09 -3.03
CA LYS A 464 4.50 29.84 -2.42
C LYS A 464 5.87 29.33 -2.86
N SER A 465 6.04 28.04 -3.04
CA SER A 465 7.32 27.44 -3.48
C SER A 465 7.69 27.77 -4.94
N PHE A 466 6.77 28.41 -5.67
CA PHE A 466 6.97 28.89 -7.05
C PHE A 466 7.07 30.42 -7.15
N ASN A 467 7.12 31.17 -6.05
CA ASN A 467 7.18 32.64 -6.09
C ASN A 467 8.37 33.19 -6.88
N ASP A 468 9.51 32.50 -6.85
CA ASP A 468 10.71 32.89 -7.59
C ASP A 468 10.64 32.59 -9.11
N TYR A 469 9.64 31.81 -9.52
CA TYR A 469 9.43 31.33 -10.90
C TYR A 469 8.19 31.95 -11.58
N LEU A 470 7.29 32.55 -10.81
CA LEU A 470 6.00 33.08 -11.26
C LEU A 470 5.82 34.52 -10.83
N ASP A 471 5.84 35.39 -11.81
CA ASP A 471 5.44 36.81 -11.71
C ASP A 471 3.92 36.98 -11.85
N ASN A 472 3.43 38.18 -11.58
CA ASN A 472 2.01 38.52 -11.70
C ASN A 472 1.48 38.38 -13.16
N ASP A 473 2.30 38.66 -14.16
CA ASP A 473 1.95 38.50 -15.56
C ASP A 473 1.80 37.03 -15.93
N GLY A 474 2.71 36.18 -15.45
CA GLY A 474 2.63 34.72 -15.61
C GLY A 474 1.41 34.13 -14.93
N ILE A 475 1.07 34.57 -13.72
CA ILE A 475 -0.16 34.18 -13.04
C ILE A 475 -1.40 34.55 -13.82
N SER A 476 -1.45 35.80 -14.33
CA SER A 476 -2.56 36.32 -15.13
C SER A 476 -2.71 35.54 -16.44
N LEU A 477 -1.60 35.21 -17.09
CA LEU A 477 -1.58 34.42 -18.33
C LEU A 477 -2.09 32.99 -18.09
N ILE A 478 -1.64 32.33 -17.01
CA ILE A 478 -2.11 31.00 -16.65
C ILE A 478 -3.62 31.03 -16.37
N LYS A 479 -4.10 31.99 -15.56
CA LYS A 479 -5.54 32.14 -15.31
C LYS A 479 -6.32 32.33 -16.61
N HIS A 480 -5.84 33.21 -17.52
CA HIS A 480 -6.48 33.42 -18.81
C HIS A 480 -6.59 32.13 -19.60
N ASN A 481 -5.51 31.34 -19.68
CA ASN A 481 -5.46 30.12 -20.47
C ASN A 481 -6.33 28.97 -19.92
N PHE A 482 -6.57 28.91 -18.62
CA PHE A 482 -7.34 27.83 -17.99
C PHE A 482 -8.76 28.23 -17.55
N LEU A 483 -9.08 29.51 -17.43
CA LEU A 483 -10.42 29.99 -17.04
C LEU A 483 -11.25 30.54 -18.18
N ASN A 484 -10.62 31.15 -19.19
CA ASN A 484 -11.30 31.77 -20.33
C ASN A 484 -11.46 30.80 -21.52
N THR A 485 -11.41 29.52 -21.26
CA THR A 485 -11.68 28.50 -22.29
C THR A 485 -13.18 28.30 -22.45
N ASN A 486 -13.62 27.94 -23.67
CA ASN A 486 -15.02 27.60 -23.96
C ASN A 486 -15.56 26.60 -22.95
N ASP A 487 -16.85 26.62 -22.64
CA ASP A 487 -17.53 25.78 -21.65
C ASP A 487 -17.31 24.25 -21.82
N ASP A 488 -16.73 23.82 -22.93
CA ASP A 488 -16.43 22.42 -23.24
C ASP A 488 -15.08 21.89 -22.71
N LYS A 489 -14.23 22.75 -22.12
CA LYS A 489 -12.95 22.30 -21.57
C LYS A 489 -13.04 22.06 -20.05
N PRO A 490 -12.47 20.94 -19.54
CA PRO A 490 -12.46 20.69 -18.09
C PRO A 490 -11.70 21.78 -17.36
N LYS A 491 -12.27 22.27 -16.26
CA LYS A 491 -11.61 23.20 -15.35
C LYS A 491 -10.70 22.44 -14.39
N PRO A 492 -9.60 23.07 -13.92
CA PRO A 492 -8.76 22.45 -12.91
C PRO A 492 -9.57 22.02 -11.67
N ASP A 493 -9.64 20.74 -11.42
CA ASP A 493 -10.38 20.10 -10.35
C ASP A 493 -9.49 19.62 -9.20
N ASP A 494 -9.97 18.70 -8.41
CA ASP A 494 -9.25 18.16 -7.28
C ASP A 494 -8.51 16.86 -7.58
N ASP A 495 -8.66 16.29 -8.78
CA ASP A 495 -7.86 15.12 -9.20
C ASP A 495 -6.41 15.55 -9.52
N ILE A 496 -5.46 14.80 -8.97
CA ILE A 496 -4.02 14.97 -9.18
C ILE A 496 -3.37 13.83 -9.94
N ASN A 497 -4.13 12.81 -10.33
CA ASN A 497 -3.63 11.67 -11.12
C ASN A 497 -3.69 11.93 -12.61
N VAL A 498 -4.73 12.60 -13.06
CA VAL A 498 -5.06 12.78 -14.48
C VAL A 498 -4.92 14.24 -14.85
N SER A 499 -4.19 14.52 -15.92
CA SER A 499 -4.05 15.88 -16.45
C SER A 499 -5.33 16.33 -17.12
N LEU A 500 -5.54 17.66 -17.21
CA LEU A 500 -6.71 18.22 -17.89
C LEU A 500 -6.83 17.77 -19.34
N ASP A 501 -5.70 17.56 -20.02
CA ASP A 501 -5.67 17.05 -21.40
C ASP A 501 -6.25 15.64 -21.49
N GLN A 502 -5.92 14.78 -20.52
CA GLN A 502 -6.45 13.40 -20.43
C GLN A 502 -7.95 13.42 -20.12
N THR A 503 -8.39 14.25 -19.17
CA THR A 503 -9.83 14.44 -18.85
C THR A 503 -10.58 14.98 -20.06
N GLN A 504 -10.03 15.94 -20.80
CA GLN A 504 -10.62 16.44 -22.03
C GLN A 504 -10.80 15.35 -23.09
N ASN A 505 -9.75 14.53 -23.30
CA ASN A 505 -9.82 13.40 -24.23
C ASN A 505 -10.91 12.40 -23.82
N LEU A 506 -11.06 12.15 -22.52
CA LEU A 506 -12.10 11.27 -21.98
C LEU A 506 -13.51 11.82 -22.23
N ILE A 507 -13.74 13.10 -21.92
CA ILE A 507 -15.02 13.79 -22.14
C ILE A 507 -15.41 13.74 -23.62
N ILE A 508 -14.47 14.04 -24.53
CA ILE A 508 -14.69 13.96 -25.98
C ILE A 508 -15.09 12.54 -26.38
N ALA A 509 -14.39 11.54 -25.88
CA ALA A 509 -14.68 10.14 -26.20
C ALA A 509 -16.05 9.70 -25.71
N ILE A 510 -16.46 10.09 -24.47
CA ILE A 510 -17.78 9.79 -23.92
C ILE A 510 -18.88 10.50 -24.70
N LYS A 511 -18.74 11.80 -25.00
CA LYS A 511 -19.67 12.55 -25.88
C LYS A 511 -19.76 11.92 -27.28
N GLY A 512 -18.67 11.33 -27.76
CA GLY A 512 -18.61 10.55 -29.01
C GLY A 512 -19.21 9.14 -28.95
N GLY A 513 -19.83 8.76 -27.83
CA GLY A 513 -20.52 7.47 -27.65
C GLY A 513 -19.65 6.36 -27.06
N LEU A 514 -18.50 6.67 -26.46
CA LEU A 514 -17.72 5.64 -25.72
C LEU A 514 -18.49 5.21 -24.48
N THR A 515 -18.76 3.91 -24.38
CA THR A 515 -19.40 3.27 -23.22
C THR A 515 -18.72 1.92 -22.95
N TYR A 516 -19.02 1.33 -21.79
CA TYR A 516 -18.62 -0.05 -21.53
C TYR A 516 -19.29 -1.01 -22.50
N PRO A 517 -18.55 -1.99 -23.04
CA PRO A 517 -19.16 -3.06 -23.84
C PRO A 517 -20.17 -3.87 -23.02
N ALA A 518 -21.21 -4.37 -23.69
CA ALA A 518 -22.19 -5.23 -23.05
C ALA A 518 -21.59 -6.60 -22.70
N LEU A 519 -22.05 -7.20 -21.60
CA LEU A 519 -21.70 -8.58 -21.26
C LEU A 519 -22.33 -9.55 -22.27
N LYS A 520 -21.57 -10.54 -22.72
CA LYS A 520 -22.05 -11.64 -23.55
C LYS A 520 -22.35 -12.86 -22.67
N ASN A 521 -23.60 -13.21 -22.52
CA ASN A 521 -24.06 -14.29 -21.61
C ASN A 521 -23.58 -14.10 -20.16
N GLY A 522 -23.58 -12.86 -19.67
CA GLY A 522 -23.13 -12.51 -18.31
C GLY A 522 -21.63 -12.53 -18.12
N LYS A 523 -20.84 -12.64 -19.19
CA LYS A 523 -19.37 -12.67 -19.17
C LYS A 523 -18.76 -11.55 -19.99
N VAL A 524 -17.52 -11.21 -19.68
CA VAL A 524 -16.73 -10.23 -20.41
C VAL A 524 -16.14 -10.88 -21.66
N ASP A 525 -16.38 -10.29 -22.83
CA ASP A 525 -15.73 -10.73 -24.07
C ASP A 525 -14.32 -10.16 -24.18
N TYR A 526 -13.32 -11.02 -24.42
CA TYR A 526 -11.92 -10.63 -24.51
C TYR A 526 -11.64 -9.57 -25.61
N ASN A 527 -12.26 -9.72 -26.79
CA ASN A 527 -12.00 -8.78 -27.89
C ASN A 527 -12.61 -7.41 -27.62
N ASP A 528 -13.79 -7.39 -27.03
CA ASP A 528 -14.46 -6.14 -26.62
C ASP A 528 -13.66 -5.44 -25.52
N LEU A 529 -13.17 -6.20 -24.51
CA LEU A 529 -12.30 -5.67 -23.47
C LEU A 529 -10.98 -5.14 -24.03
N LEU A 530 -10.27 -5.90 -24.88
CA LEU A 530 -9.02 -5.44 -25.46
C LEU A 530 -9.23 -4.19 -26.32
N SER A 531 -10.33 -4.11 -27.08
CA SER A 531 -10.70 -2.93 -27.85
C SER A 531 -10.93 -1.73 -26.95
N PHE A 532 -11.62 -1.92 -25.83
CA PHE A 532 -11.88 -0.86 -24.84
C PHE A 532 -10.57 -0.39 -24.18
N LEU A 533 -9.71 -1.30 -23.72
CA LEU A 533 -8.40 -0.96 -23.16
C LEU A 533 -7.51 -0.20 -24.16
N ASN A 534 -7.52 -0.56 -25.45
CA ASN A 534 -6.80 0.19 -26.48
C ASN A 534 -7.35 1.63 -26.66
N LYS A 535 -8.65 1.85 -26.49
CA LYS A 535 -9.25 3.20 -26.51
C LYS A 535 -8.80 3.98 -25.26
N LEU A 536 -8.88 3.40 -24.06
CA LEU A 536 -8.39 4.03 -22.83
C LEU A 536 -6.90 4.36 -22.91
N SER A 537 -6.08 3.45 -23.47
CA SER A 537 -4.64 3.69 -23.66
C SER A 537 -4.36 4.96 -24.47
N ARG A 538 -5.15 5.23 -25.50
CA ARG A 538 -5.01 6.46 -26.31
C ARG A 538 -5.55 7.68 -25.57
N ILE A 539 -6.69 7.57 -24.91
CA ILE A 539 -7.32 8.66 -24.14
C ILE A 539 -6.38 9.12 -23.03
N PHE A 540 -5.87 8.20 -22.25
CA PHE A 540 -5.04 8.50 -21.08
C PHE A 540 -3.53 8.55 -21.40
N ARG A 541 -3.14 8.37 -22.65
CA ARG A 541 -1.73 8.44 -23.06
C ARG A 541 -0.85 7.49 -22.21
N TRP A 542 -1.25 6.22 -22.10
CA TRP A 542 -0.51 5.22 -21.30
C TRP A 542 0.91 4.98 -21.81
N ASP A 543 1.15 5.13 -23.11
CA ASP A 543 2.47 5.11 -23.74
C ASP A 543 3.44 6.15 -23.15
N MET A 544 2.91 7.24 -22.62
CA MET A 544 3.67 8.34 -22.04
C MET A 544 3.67 8.32 -20.50
N TYR A 545 2.50 8.15 -19.89
CA TYR A 545 2.32 8.30 -18.46
C TYR A 545 2.44 6.99 -17.66
N GLU A 546 2.28 5.85 -18.32
CA GLU A 546 2.22 4.52 -17.71
C GLU A 546 3.15 3.51 -18.41
N LYS A 547 4.31 3.95 -18.90
CA LYS A 547 5.25 3.16 -19.70
C LYS A 547 5.63 1.83 -19.07
N ASP A 548 5.84 1.83 -17.76
CA ASP A 548 6.34 0.68 -17.01
C ASP A 548 5.20 -0.24 -16.50
N THR A 549 3.94 0.18 -16.66
CA THR A 549 2.74 -0.53 -16.22
C THR A 549 1.83 -0.85 -17.41
N VAL A 550 0.65 -0.25 -17.48
CA VAL A 550 -0.33 -0.52 -18.56
C VAL A 550 0.12 -0.04 -19.94
N GLY A 551 1.02 0.92 -20.05
CA GLY A 551 1.61 1.40 -21.30
C GLY A 551 2.64 0.44 -21.92
N SER A 552 3.01 -0.63 -21.22
CA SER A 552 3.93 -1.65 -21.73
C SER A 552 3.30 -2.43 -22.89
N ASN A 553 4.14 -3.09 -23.70
CA ASN A 553 3.70 -3.92 -24.83
C ASN A 553 2.93 -5.20 -24.44
N ARG A 554 2.47 -5.31 -23.20
CA ARG A 554 1.81 -6.49 -22.63
C ARG A 554 0.29 -6.37 -22.51
N LEU A 555 -0.33 -5.32 -23.09
CA LEU A 555 -1.76 -5.05 -22.95
C LEU A 555 -2.67 -6.22 -23.34
N ARG A 556 -2.28 -7.02 -24.35
CA ARG A 556 -3.00 -8.25 -24.71
C ARG A 556 -3.00 -9.28 -23.59
N TYR A 557 -1.88 -9.44 -22.91
CA TYR A 557 -1.77 -10.35 -21.77
C TYR A 557 -2.55 -9.83 -20.57
N TYR A 558 -2.49 -8.54 -20.32
CA TYR A 558 -3.32 -7.91 -19.26
C TYR A 558 -4.81 -8.10 -19.54
N ALA A 559 -5.26 -7.98 -20.80
CA ALA A 559 -6.63 -8.24 -21.18
C ALA A 559 -7.07 -9.70 -20.91
N VAL A 560 -6.19 -10.70 -21.15
CA VAL A 560 -6.48 -12.09 -20.82
C VAL A 560 -6.70 -12.29 -19.34
N LEU A 561 -5.76 -11.82 -18.50
CA LEU A 561 -5.85 -11.95 -17.04
C LEU A 561 -7.03 -11.16 -16.49
N LEU A 562 -7.31 -9.96 -17.03
CA LEU A 562 -8.43 -9.11 -16.61
C LEU A 562 -9.78 -9.75 -16.97
N THR A 563 -9.92 -10.35 -18.17
CA THR A 563 -11.13 -11.08 -18.54
C THR A 563 -11.42 -12.22 -17.56
N GLN A 564 -10.40 -13.04 -17.28
CA GLN A 564 -10.52 -14.15 -16.34
C GLN A 564 -10.86 -13.66 -14.92
N TRP A 565 -10.22 -12.57 -14.48
CA TRP A 565 -10.46 -11.95 -13.19
C TRP A 565 -11.92 -11.44 -13.06
N MET A 566 -12.39 -10.66 -14.03
CA MET A 566 -13.76 -10.11 -14.03
C MET A 566 -14.82 -11.20 -14.17
N ASP A 567 -14.54 -12.30 -14.88
CA ASP A 567 -15.44 -13.45 -15.00
C ASP A 567 -15.52 -14.32 -13.73
N GLY A 568 -14.77 -13.97 -12.68
CA GLY A 568 -14.83 -14.66 -11.40
C GLY A 568 -13.98 -15.93 -11.33
N TYR A 569 -12.95 -16.10 -12.18
CA TYR A 569 -12.06 -17.25 -12.08
C TYR A 569 -11.19 -17.15 -10.83
N GLY A 570 -11.06 -18.26 -10.08
CA GLY A 570 -10.16 -18.34 -8.94
C GLY A 570 -8.69 -18.14 -9.36
N LEU A 571 -7.85 -17.64 -8.47
CA LEU A 571 -6.42 -17.41 -8.78
C LEU A 571 -5.74 -18.69 -9.28
N SER A 572 -6.01 -19.85 -8.65
CA SER A 572 -5.45 -21.13 -9.05
C SER A 572 -5.77 -21.48 -10.51
N GLN A 573 -7.00 -21.21 -10.95
CA GLN A 573 -7.41 -21.44 -12.33
C GLN A 573 -6.72 -20.47 -13.30
N ILE A 574 -6.57 -19.21 -12.92
CA ILE A 574 -5.86 -18.19 -13.71
C ILE A 574 -4.38 -18.60 -13.87
N MET A 575 -3.74 -19.03 -12.77
CA MET A 575 -2.34 -19.48 -12.79
C MET A 575 -2.16 -20.72 -13.67
N GLN A 576 -3.06 -21.70 -13.55
CA GLN A 576 -3.01 -22.91 -14.40
C GLN A 576 -3.14 -22.54 -15.89
N GLN A 577 -4.06 -21.65 -16.25
CA GLN A 577 -4.23 -21.21 -17.63
C GLN A 577 -3.01 -20.46 -18.16
N ALA A 578 -2.35 -19.63 -17.33
CA ALA A 578 -1.12 -18.95 -17.70
C ALA A 578 0.04 -19.95 -17.96
N ILE A 579 0.15 -20.99 -17.14
CA ILE A 579 1.12 -22.09 -17.32
C ILE A 579 0.85 -22.85 -18.64
N ASP A 580 -0.41 -23.25 -18.84
CA ASP A 580 -0.82 -24.01 -20.03
C ASP A 580 -0.61 -23.22 -21.32
N TRP A 581 -0.88 -21.91 -21.28
CA TRP A 581 -0.61 -21.03 -22.41
C TRP A 581 0.88 -21.02 -22.78
N ASN A 582 1.78 -20.85 -21.80
CA ASN A 582 3.23 -20.86 -22.04
C ASN A 582 3.70 -22.22 -22.59
N LYS A 583 3.16 -23.31 -22.05
CA LYS A 583 3.46 -24.68 -22.52
C LYS A 583 3.04 -24.90 -23.96
N ASN A 584 1.82 -24.49 -24.34
CA ASN A 584 1.24 -24.78 -25.64
C ASN A 584 1.71 -23.81 -26.73
N ASN A 585 2.20 -22.63 -26.40
CA ASN A 585 2.60 -21.58 -27.34
C ASN A 585 4.12 -21.34 -27.37
N TYR A 586 4.93 -22.26 -26.84
CA TYR A 586 6.39 -22.11 -26.79
C TYR A 586 6.80 -20.76 -26.16
N GLY A 587 6.17 -20.41 -25.06
CA GLY A 587 6.40 -19.15 -24.35
C GLY A 587 7.84 -19.00 -23.88
N SER A 588 8.13 -17.84 -23.30
CA SER A 588 9.44 -17.54 -22.71
C SER A 588 9.26 -16.94 -21.31
N VAL A 589 10.20 -17.24 -20.44
CA VAL A 589 10.26 -16.64 -19.08
C VAL A 589 11.54 -15.84 -18.93
N LYS A 590 11.51 -14.84 -18.05
CA LYS A 590 12.67 -13.98 -17.80
C LYS A 590 13.42 -14.48 -16.56
N ILE A 591 14.66 -14.94 -16.75
CA ILE A 591 15.55 -15.40 -15.68
C ILE A 591 16.77 -14.50 -15.65
N HIS A 592 17.05 -13.84 -14.53
CA HIS A 592 18.16 -12.88 -14.36
C HIS A 592 18.27 -11.84 -15.49
N GLY A 593 17.10 -11.37 -15.95
CA GLY A 593 17.04 -10.36 -17.01
C GLY A 593 17.06 -10.91 -18.45
N GLN A 594 17.35 -12.20 -18.65
CA GLN A 594 17.39 -12.86 -19.96
C GLN A 594 16.11 -13.64 -20.23
N LEU A 595 15.59 -13.56 -21.47
CA LEU A 595 14.49 -14.40 -21.91
C LEU A 595 15.00 -15.78 -22.28
N VAL A 596 14.41 -16.80 -21.64
CA VAL A 596 14.71 -18.22 -21.93
C VAL A 596 13.42 -18.94 -22.35
N PRO A 597 13.50 -19.94 -23.26
CA PRO A 597 12.34 -20.73 -23.67
C PRO A 597 11.71 -21.44 -22.46
N TYR A 598 10.39 -21.44 -22.41
CA TYR A 598 9.64 -22.13 -21.35
C TYR A 598 9.77 -23.66 -21.49
N ASN A 599 10.15 -24.33 -20.39
CA ASN A 599 10.41 -25.77 -20.37
C ASN A 599 9.49 -26.57 -19.43
N ASN A 600 8.46 -25.93 -18.88
CA ASN A 600 7.51 -26.51 -17.94
C ASN A 600 8.12 -27.05 -16.62
N SER A 601 9.37 -26.68 -16.29
CA SER A 601 9.93 -26.99 -14.97
C SER A 601 9.19 -26.25 -13.87
N GLN A 602 9.28 -26.73 -12.64
CA GLN A 602 8.69 -26.04 -11.48
C GLN A 602 9.22 -24.60 -11.35
N ASP A 603 10.51 -24.37 -11.66
CA ASP A 603 11.10 -23.02 -11.66
C ASP A 603 10.38 -22.10 -12.67
N HIS A 604 10.18 -22.58 -13.91
CA HIS A 604 9.49 -21.79 -14.92
C HIS A 604 8.01 -21.58 -14.60
N GLN A 605 7.33 -22.58 -14.01
CA GLN A 605 5.95 -22.43 -13.54
C GLN A 605 5.85 -21.34 -12.46
N ASN A 606 6.76 -21.34 -11.48
CA ASN A 606 6.77 -20.34 -10.43
C ASN A 606 7.06 -18.92 -10.93
N ILE A 607 7.89 -18.76 -11.97
CA ILE A 607 8.10 -17.46 -12.62
C ILE A 607 6.81 -16.97 -13.28
N VAL A 608 6.10 -17.85 -14.01
CA VAL A 608 4.81 -17.52 -14.63
C VAL A 608 3.76 -17.14 -13.59
N ILE A 609 3.67 -17.90 -12.48
CA ILE A 609 2.76 -17.62 -11.36
C ILE A 609 3.09 -16.25 -10.76
N GLY A 610 4.36 -16.00 -10.42
CA GLY A 610 4.78 -14.74 -9.82
C GLY A 610 4.54 -13.52 -10.72
N ASP A 611 4.73 -13.67 -12.04
CA ASP A 611 4.43 -12.63 -13.02
C ASP A 611 2.91 -12.35 -13.11
N ALA A 612 2.09 -13.39 -13.20
CA ALA A 612 0.63 -13.24 -13.26
C ALA A 612 0.04 -12.64 -11.98
N LEU A 613 0.48 -13.09 -10.79
CA LEU A 613 0.11 -12.49 -9.51
C LEU A 613 0.53 -11.01 -9.46
N GLY A 614 1.76 -10.70 -9.89
CA GLY A 614 2.26 -9.33 -9.94
C GLY A 614 1.44 -8.42 -10.86
N ILE A 615 0.95 -8.93 -11.99
CA ILE A 615 0.07 -8.18 -12.89
C ILE A 615 -1.30 -7.97 -12.25
N ILE A 616 -1.88 -8.99 -11.65
CA ILE A 616 -3.19 -8.84 -10.98
C ILE A 616 -3.10 -7.78 -9.90
N GLU A 617 -2.14 -7.85 -8.99
CA GLU A 617 -2.03 -6.93 -7.86
C GLU A 617 -1.64 -5.50 -8.26
N ASN A 618 -0.64 -5.32 -9.14
CA ASN A 618 -0.07 -4.00 -9.40
C ASN A 618 -0.62 -3.33 -10.67
N VAL A 619 -1.09 -4.10 -11.66
CA VAL A 619 -1.60 -3.54 -12.91
C VAL A 619 -3.12 -3.55 -12.93
N ILE A 620 -3.77 -4.68 -12.67
CA ILE A 620 -5.23 -4.81 -12.75
C ILE A 620 -5.90 -4.08 -11.57
N LEU A 621 -5.56 -4.47 -10.33
CA LEU A 621 -6.20 -3.95 -9.12
C LEU A 621 -5.69 -2.56 -8.69
N PHE A 622 -4.67 -2.04 -9.34
CA PHE A 622 -4.16 -0.70 -9.06
C PHE A 622 -4.34 0.23 -10.26
N SER A 623 -3.58 0.05 -11.35
CA SER A 623 -3.60 0.99 -12.48
C SER A 623 -4.93 0.93 -13.27
N ILE A 624 -5.33 -0.25 -13.74
CA ILE A 624 -6.54 -0.40 -14.58
C ILE A 624 -7.80 -0.05 -13.78
N SER A 625 -7.89 -0.50 -12.54
CA SER A 625 -9.03 -0.19 -11.65
C SER A 625 -9.22 1.32 -11.49
N ASN A 626 -8.15 2.10 -11.30
CA ASN A 626 -8.22 3.55 -11.19
C ASN A 626 -8.74 4.22 -12.48
N TYR A 627 -8.28 3.78 -13.66
CA TYR A 627 -8.75 4.33 -14.93
C TYR A 627 -10.22 3.97 -15.22
N PHE A 628 -10.66 2.79 -14.79
CA PHE A 628 -12.08 2.40 -14.89
C PHE A 628 -12.93 3.23 -13.92
N LEU A 629 -12.44 3.51 -12.70
CA LEU A 629 -13.12 4.40 -11.76
C LEU A 629 -13.32 5.80 -12.36
N LEU A 630 -12.26 6.36 -12.94
CA LEU A 630 -12.32 7.67 -13.61
C LEU A 630 -13.32 7.66 -14.75
N PHE A 631 -13.26 6.64 -15.63
CA PHE A 631 -14.23 6.50 -16.71
C PHE A 631 -15.66 6.43 -16.19
N SER A 632 -15.93 5.60 -15.16
CA SER A 632 -17.26 5.46 -14.57
C SER A 632 -17.76 6.77 -13.95
N THR A 633 -16.88 7.53 -13.29
CA THR A 633 -17.21 8.81 -12.68
C THR A 633 -17.63 9.83 -13.73
N GLU A 634 -16.78 10.07 -14.73
CA GLU A 634 -17.05 11.01 -15.83
C GLU A 634 -18.27 10.60 -16.66
N TYR A 635 -18.43 9.31 -16.93
CA TYR A 635 -19.59 8.82 -17.67
C TYR A 635 -20.90 9.09 -16.93
N LYS A 636 -20.94 8.84 -15.62
CA LYS A 636 -22.12 9.10 -14.78
C LYS A 636 -22.49 10.58 -14.75
N GLU A 637 -21.51 11.47 -14.73
CA GLU A 637 -21.76 12.91 -14.76
C GLU A 637 -22.30 13.40 -16.12
N LEU A 638 -21.78 12.86 -17.22
CA LEU A 638 -22.10 13.33 -18.57
C LEU A 638 -23.37 12.72 -19.19
N VAL A 639 -23.64 11.44 -18.90
CA VAL A 639 -24.65 10.66 -19.64
C VAL A 639 -25.88 10.34 -18.78
N THR A 640 -25.72 10.22 -17.48
CA THR A 640 -26.75 9.67 -16.62
C THR A 640 -27.29 10.64 -15.58
N ALA A 641 -27.76 11.80 -15.96
CA ALA A 641 -28.62 12.56 -15.05
C ALA A 641 -29.85 11.72 -14.62
N GLY A 642 -29.63 10.63 -13.86
CA GLY A 642 -30.68 9.85 -13.22
C GLY A 642 -30.82 8.35 -13.55
N SER A 643 -30.02 7.73 -14.45
CA SER A 643 -30.11 6.27 -14.69
C SER A 643 -28.96 5.51 -14.04
N ALA A 644 -29.26 4.41 -13.33
CA ALA A 644 -28.25 3.51 -12.82
C ALA A 644 -27.42 2.91 -13.97
N PHE A 645 -26.13 2.77 -13.75
CA PHE A 645 -25.25 2.02 -14.66
C PHE A 645 -25.61 0.53 -14.54
N ASP A 646 -26.22 -0.04 -15.55
CA ASP A 646 -26.56 -1.47 -15.56
C ASP A 646 -25.31 -2.35 -15.71
N ASN A 647 -24.15 -1.78 -16.07
CA ASN A 647 -22.94 -2.49 -16.43
C ASN A 647 -21.68 -1.65 -16.05
N ASP A 648 -21.37 -1.57 -14.75
CA ASP A 648 -20.20 -0.83 -14.27
C ASP A 648 -18.96 -1.74 -14.19
N TRP A 649 -18.12 -1.70 -15.19
CA TRP A 649 -16.91 -2.52 -15.24
C TRP A 649 -15.88 -2.17 -14.19
N TYR A 650 -15.91 -0.97 -13.62
CA TYR A 650 -15.09 -0.64 -12.47
C TYR A 650 -15.35 -1.63 -11.32
N GLU A 651 -16.63 -1.92 -11.02
CA GLU A 651 -16.95 -2.89 -9.98
C GLU A 651 -16.52 -4.31 -10.34
N TYR A 652 -16.60 -4.68 -11.63
CA TYR A 652 -16.14 -6.01 -12.05
C TYR A 652 -14.63 -6.19 -11.89
N VAL A 653 -13.87 -5.11 -12.09
CA VAL A 653 -12.42 -5.10 -11.84
C VAL A 653 -12.13 -5.13 -10.34
N GLU A 654 -12.75 -4.24 -9.57
CA GLU A 654 -12.52 -4.11 -8.12
C GLU A 654 -12.86 -5.41 -7.39
N PHE A 655 -14.01 -6.01 -7.72
CA PHE A 655 -14.52 -7.21 -7.03
C PHE A 655 -14.16 -8.54 -7.72
N GLY A 656 -13.54 -8.50 -8.89
CA GLY A 656 -13.18 -9.70 -9.64
C GLY A 656 -14.38 -10.60 -9.96
N SER A 657 -15.55 -10.03 -10.27
CA SER A 657 -16.74 -10.78 -10.59
C SER A 657 -17.74 -9.92 -11.36
N THR A 658 -18.44 -10.52 -12.33
CA THR A 658 -19.64 -9.95 -12.95
C THR A 658 -20.92 -10.36 -12.22
N ASN A 659 -20.83 -11.22 -11.19
CA ASN A 659 -21.98 -11.77 -10.49
C ASN A 659 -22.52 -10.79 -9.44
N PRO A 660 -23.79 -10.34 -9.52
CA PRO A 660 -24.35 -9.35 -8.60
C PRO A 660 -24.33 -9.76 -7.12
N LEU A 661 -24.51 -11.07 -6.83
CA LEU A 661 -24.49 -11.60 -5.47
C LEU A 661 -23.07 -11.45 -4.86
N THR A 662 -22.04 -11.88 -5.60
CA THR A 662 -20.64 -11.78 -5.17
C THR A 662 -20.25 -10.32 -4.95
N ILE A 663 -20.64 -9.43 -5.87
CA ILE A 663 -20.42 -7.98 -5.75
C ILE A 663 -21.12 -7.42 -4.51
N PHE A 664 -22.39 -7.81 -4.27
CA PHE A 664 -23.14 -7.36 -3.11
C PHE A 664 -22.42 -7.70 -1.79
N PHE A 665 -21.96 -8.93 -1.63
CA PHE A 665 -21.26 -9.33 -0.41
C PHE A 665 -19.92 -8.61 -0.26
N GLN A 666 -19.17 -8.44 -1.35
CA GLN A 666 -17.90 -7.71 -1.30
C GLN A 666 -18.08 -6.22 -0.97
N ARG A 667 -19.17 -5.57 -1.42
CA ARG A 667 -19.53 -4.20 -1.01
C ARG A 667 -19.78 -4.08 0.48
N ASN A 668 -20.15 -5.17 1.14
CA ASN A 668 -20.35 -5.26 2.59
C ASN A 668 -19.08 -5.68 3.34
N GLY A 669 -17.92 -5.71 2.67
CA GLY A 669 -16.63 -5.98 3.28
C GLY A 669 -16.21 -7.46 3.27
N ILE A 670 -17.01 -8.36 2.73
CA ILE A 670 -16.67 -9.79 2.60
C ILE A 670 -15.65 -9.96 1.46
N THR A 671 -14.62 -10.76 1.68
CA THR A 671 -13.61 -11.02 0.63
C THR A 671 -14.21 -11.74 -0.58
N ARG A 672 -13.48 -11.68 -1.71
CA ARG A 672 -13.90 -12.34 -2.95
C ARG A 672 -14.08 -13.84 -2.79
N ASP A 673 -13.17 -14.52 -2.12
CA ASP A 673 -13.17 -15.97 -1.97
C ASP A 673 -14.29 -16.44 -1.04
N THR A 674 -14.53 -15.73 0.05
CA THR A 674 -15.67 -15.99 0.94
C THR A 674 -17.00 -15.68 0.25
N SER A 675 -17.09 -14.60 -0.54
CA SER A 675 -18.29 -14.28 -1.33
C SER A 675 -18.59 -15.34 -2.38
N ASP A 676 -17.56 -15.90 -3.04
CA ASP A 676 -17.72 -16.99 -4.00
C ASP A 676 -18.08 -18.32 -3.30
N TYR A 677 -17.52 -18.57 -2.13
CA TYR A 677 -17.93 -19.71 -1.29
C TYR A 677 -19.43 -19.62 -0.93
N ILE A 678 -19.89 -18.48 -0.42
CA ILE A 678 -21.30 -18.25 -0.10
C ILE A 678 -22.18 -18.42 -1.34
N ARG A 679 -21.77 -17.89 -2.48
CA ARG A 679 -22.51 -18.01 -3.75
C ARG A 679 -22.73 -19.46 -4.16
N ARG A 680 -21.76 -20.35 -3.92
CA ARG A 680 -21.84 -21.79 -4.25
C ARG A 680 -22.71 -22.58 -3.27
N HIS A 681 -22.98 -22.04 -2.08
CA HIS A 681 -23.72 -22.67 -0.99
C HIS A 681 -25.02 -21.88 -0.73
N HIS A 682 -26.02 -22.13 -1.57
CA HIS A 682 -27.30 -21.40 -1.55
C HIS A 682 -28.05 -21.50 -0.20
N GLU A 683 -27.74 -22.49 0.63
CA GLU A 683 -28.28 -22.66 1.97
C GLU A 683 -27.89 -21.54 2.94
N TYR A 684 -26.79 -20.81 2.71
CA TYR A 684 -26.27 -19.81 3.66
C TYR A 684 -26.79 -18.39 3.45
N TYR A 685 -27.60 -18.13 2.45
CA TYR A 685 -28.16 -16.80 2.25
C TYR A 685 -29.65 -16.83 1.82
N ILE A 686 -30.28 -15.67 1.98
CA ILE A 686 -31.63 -15.41 1.47
C ILE A 686 -31.66 -14.13 0.65
N GLN A 687 -32.48 -14.09 -0.37
CA GLN A 687 -32.74 -12.86 -1.13
C GLN A 687 -33.84 -12.06 -0.44
N THR A 688 -33.67 -10.74 -0.34
CA THR A 688 -34.60 -9.79 0.25
C THR A 688 -34.92 -8.69 -0.77
N LYS A 689 -35.86 -7.79 -0.45
CA LYS A 689 -36.22 -6.66 -1.32
C LYS A 689 -35.03 -5.70 -1.54
N ASN A 690 -34.10 -5.63 -0.56
CA ASN A 690 -32.98 -4.68 -0.56
C ASN A 690 -31.64 -5.36 -0.83
N GLY A 691 -31.59 -6.58 -1.34
CA GLY A 691 -30.38 -7.34 -1.62
C GLY A 691 -30.40 -8.72 -1.00
N TYR A 692 -29.34 -9.10 -0.28
CA TYR A 692 -29.20 -10.43 0.31
C TYR A 692 -28.86 -10.34 1.80
N ARG A 693 -29.21 -11.39 2.56
CA ARG A 693 -28.79 -11.56 3.95
C ARG A 693 -28.20 -12.95 4.17
N LEU A 694 -27.25 -13.04 5.08
CA LEU A 694 -26.60 -14.28 5.50
C LEU A 694 -27.40 -14.93 6.61
N LYS A 695 -27.53 -16.25 6.57
CA LYS A 695 -28.04 -17.02 7.69
C LYS A 695 -26.95 -17.29 8.69
N SER A 696 -27.28 -17.30 9.99
CA SER A 696 -26.29 -17.51 11.06
C SER A 696 -25.55 -18.85 10.96
N ASP A 697 -26.12 -19.86 10.28
CA ASP A 697 -25.50 -21.17 10.05
C ASP A 697 -24.16 -21.09 9.31
N VAL A 698 -23.92 -20.04 8.51
CA VAL A 698 -22.66 -19.84 7.81
C VAL A 698 -21.48 -19.59 8.76
N LEU A 699 -21.75 -19.11 9.98
CA LEU A 699 -20.73 -18.88 11.02
C LEU A 699 -20.18 -20.20 11.63
N SER A 700 -20.75 -21.35 11.24
CA SER A 700 -20.33 -22.71 11.62
C SER A 700 -20.30 -23.64 10.41
N CYS A 701 -19.86 -23.14 9.26
CA CYS A 701 -19.86 -23.87 7.98
C CYS A 701 -18.75 -24.93 7.87
N GLY A 702 -17.85 -25.04 8.85
CA GLY A 702 -16.74 -25.99 8.87
C GLY A 702 -15.50 -25.53 8.09
N LYS A 703 -15.51 -24.31 7.51
CA LYS A 703 -14.35 -23.69 6.88
C LYS A 703 -13.85 -22.54 7.75
N GLU A 704 -12.76 -22.77 8.51
CA GLU A 704 -12.25 -21.86 9.55
C GLU A 704 -11.98 -20.43 9.03
N SER A 705 -11.40 -20.28 7.83
CA SER A 705 -11.14 -18.96 7.23
C SER A 705 -12.42 -18.16 6.98
N VAL A 706 -13.47 -18.82 6.47
CA VAL A 706 -14.78 -18.21 6.22
C VAL A 706 -15.47 -17.82 7.53
N GLU A 707 -15.46 -18.72 8.51
CA GLU A 707 -16.07 -18.47 9.83
C GLU A 707 -15.43 -17.30 10.56
N LYS A 708 -14.09 -17.22 10.53
CA LYS A 708 -13.33 -16.13 11.15
C LYS A 708 -13.70 -14.79 10.51
N GLU A 709 -13.63 -14.71 9.19
CA GLU A 709 -13.96 -13.49 8.45
C GLU A 709 -15.42 -13.05 8.69
N LEU A 710 -16.39 -13.97 8.59
CA LEU A 710 -17.80 -13.62 8.76
C LEU A 710 -18.17 -13.21 10.19
N LYS A 711 -17.44 -13.67 11.20
CA LYS A 711 -17.56 -13.19 12.59
C LYS A 711 -17.10 -11.72 12.69
N GLU A 712 -16.02 -11.34 12.03
CA GLU A 712 -15.57 -9.94 11.96
C GLU A 712 -16.62 -9.07 11.24
N ILE A 713 -17.13 -9.53 10.10
CA ILE A 713 -18.20 -8.84 9.38
C ILE A 713 -19.44 -8.67 10.23
N GLN A 714 -19.83 -9.68 11.02
CA GLN A 714 -20.99 -9.60 11.91
C GLN A 714 -20.87 -8.49 12.95
N TYR A 715 -19.66 -8.22 13.49
CA TYR A 715 -19.46 -7.11 14.41
C TYR A 715 -19.61 -5.74 13.74
N ASN A 716 -19.16 -5.61 12.50
CA ASN A 716 -19.23 -4.34 11.76
C ASN A 716 -20.57 -4.14 11.04
N VAL A 717 -21.17 -5.19 10.52
CA VAL A 717 -22.40 -5.16 9.70
C VAL A 717 -23.38 -6.22 10.19
N PRO A 718 -23.90 -6.13 11.44
CA PRO A 718 -24.80 -7.11 12.00
C PRO A 718 -26.10 -7.24 11.21
N GLU A 719 -26.58 -6.17 10.55
CA GLU A 719 -27.76 -6.16 9.71
C GLU A 719 -27.66 -7.04 8.45
N LEU A 720 -26.47 -7.48 8.09
CA LEU A 720 -26.26 -8.44 6.99
C LEU A 720 -26.70 -9.85 7.36
N PHE A 721 -26.87 -10.14 8.64
CA PHE A 721 -27.19 -11.47 9.16
C PHE A 721 -28.66 -11.57 9.60
N VAL A 722 -29.21 -12.82 9.55
CA VAL A 722 -30.57 -13.15 9.97
C VAL A 722 -30.52 -14.18 11.10
#